data_6b4726c3f466ff68e3b04fa72fe57d01
#
_entry.id   6b4726c3f466ff68e3b04fa72fe57d01
#
_cell.length_a   1.000
_cell.length_b   1.000
_cell.length_c   1.000
_cell.angle_alpha   90.00
_cell.angle_beta   90.00
_cell.angle_gamma   90.00
#
_symmetry.space_group_name_H-M   'P 1'
#
loop_
_entity.id
_entity.type
_entity.pdbx_description
1 polymer ?
#
loop_
_entity_poly.entity_id
_entity_poly.type
_entity_poly.pdbx_seq_one_letter_code
_entity_poly.pdbx_strand_id
1 'polypeptide(L)'
;MRSILTLALLATASPLAAQVATPDRPVTDPQSLASPANAAARPVPLDDIGVTRSLYDAVWSADGKTVFIATDLTGRVNIWRMDAGGSWPVQLTQSDEAQAGLATARDGKWLYFTQDAGGNEYYDVYRVPTTGGATENLTNTPERSESGLLVGPAGGLVALSTKLRSEGQTNLAVMDAAGKVRNLTAEKDPAYNWAPAAWIDGGKAIIANRSLVDSSVSEVWKIDVASGAATMLLGKAKTIYAATGATADGATLAVTTDEGTGQLHAGAYAVGTKKWRWLAPTPWEESSDIVTPDGKAMFVRTNNDGRSTLARVDLATMAKTDLALDPGRAAIPGAAAISPDGRTMFVTRSGADSPTMLYAYDLAANKAVPAVPLAMASLTPATLPKSQIVTYKSFDGTLISAVVTMPFNLKRDGSNPAIVLPHGGPTGQSQDGFSRFATAFATRGYVVIQPNFRGSTGYGKPFQEANFKDLGGGDLKDTVAAKSFLVQSGYVDAKKVGIFGGSYGGFMTLMAIGRTPDEFAAAVQWYGIINWRTMYRDQDELLKAYQRTLLGTPEDSPGVYDAASPLTYMKAAKAPLLTIQGENDIRVPRGQAQEVHDLLKAKGNVVETIYYPGEGHGFQKRENQLDSLRRTIGWFDKYLKGE
;
A
#
# COMPACT_ATOMS: atom_id res chain seq x y z
N MET A 1 -29.46 62.65 -29.62
CA MET A 1 -29.38 61.20 -29.94
C MET A 1 -28.02 60.72 -29.56
N ARG A 2 -27.90 60.09 -28.39
CA ARG A 2 -26.66 59.44 -27.91
C ARG A 2 -26.91 57.93 -27.90
N SER A 3 -26.28 57.22 -28.82
CA SER A 3 -26.32 55.76 -28.88
C SER A 3 -25.41 55.16 -27.81
N ILE A 4 -26.01 54.41 -26.90
CA ILE A 4 -25.29 53.62 -25.90
C ILE A 4 -24.99 52.25 -26.54
N LEU A 5 -23.70 51.96 -26.75
CA LEU A 5 -23.23 50.63 -27.17
C LEU A 5 -23.10 49.79 -25.88
N THR A 6 -23.97 48.81 -25.74
CA THR A 6 -23.89 47.82 -24.66
C THR A 6 -22.92 46.73 -25.10
N LEU A 7 -21.72 46.67 -24.48
CA LEU A 7 -20.75 45.57 -24.65
C LEU A 7 -21.25 44.40 -23.81
N ALA A 8 -21.71 43.34 -24.46
CA ALA A 8 -22.02 42.09 -23.78
C ALA A 8 -20.69 41.34 -23.53
N LEU A 9 -20.22 41.30 -22.28
CA LEU A 9 -19.19 40.38 -21.82
C LEU A 9 -19.77 38.96 -21.85
N LEU A 10 -19.38 38.17 -22.84
CA LEU A 10 -19.51 36.72 -22.81
C LEU A 10 -18.50 36.18 -21.78
N ALA A 11 -18.92 35.98 -20.54
CA ALA A 11 -18.22 35.20 -19.58
C ALA A 11 -18.28 33.72 -20.02
N THR A 12 -17.18 33.22 -20.57
CA THR A 12 -16.99 31.77 -20.73
C THR A 12 -16.88 31.16 -19.34
N ALA A 13 -18.00 30.70 -18.81
CA ALA A 13 -18.01 29.86 -17.63
C ALA A 13 -17.23 28.59 -17.97
N SER A 14 -16.04 28.44 -17.42
CA SER A 14 -15.41 27.12 -17.29
C SER A 14 -16.45 26.20 -16.64
N PRO A 15 -16.65 24.96 -17.13
CA PRO A 15 -17.54 24.06 -16.43
C PRO A 15 -17.01 23.93 -15.00
N LEU A 16 -17.81 24.39 -14.03
CA LEU A 16 -17.56 24.08 -12.62
C LEU A 16 -17.37 22.57 -12.55
N ALA A 17 -16.19 22.14 -12.08
CA ALA A 17 -16.04 20.78 -11.60
C ALA A 17 -17.19 20.55 -10.61
N ALA A 18 -18.07 19.61 -10.94
CA ALA A 18 -19.15 19.25 -10.04
C ALA A 18 -18.48 18.92 -8.70
N GLN A 19 -18.87 19.60 -7.62
CA GLN A 19 -18.40 19.27 -6.29
C GLN A 19 -18.68 17.78 -6.09
N VAL A 20 -17.62 16.97 -6.05
CA VAL A 20 -17.76 15.54 -5.76
C VAL A 20 -18.29 15.47 -4.35
N ALA A 21 -19.51 14.97 -4.19
CA ALA A 21 -20.11 14.80 -2.89
C ALA A 21 -19.22 13.83 -2.08
N THR A 22 -18.85 14.24 -0.87
CA THR A 22 -18.24 13.29 0.08
C THR A 22 -19.19 12.09 0.23
N PRO A 23 -18.67 10.85 0.26
CA PRO A 23 -19.52 9.67 0.40
C PRO A 23 -20.43 9.82 1.60
N ASP A 24 -21.73 9.60 1.42
CA ASP A 24 -22.64 9.42 2.55
C ASP A 24 -22.29 8.08 3.22
N ARG A 25 -21.57 8.19 4.33
CA ARG A 25 -21.22 7.05 5.17
C ARG A 25 -22.10 7.08 6.40
N PRO A 26 -23.24 6.37 6.40
CA PRO A 26 -24.12 6.37 7.55
C PRO A 26 -23.37 5.78 8.76
N VAL A 27 -23.54 6.41 9.93
CA VAL A 27 -22.98 5.87 11.17
C VAL A 27 -23.58 4.50 11.40
N THR A 28 -22.72 3.50 11.55
CA THR A 28 -23.13 2.13 11.81
C THR A 28 -23.62 2.02 13.27
N ASP A 29 -24.81 1.47 13.47
CA ASP A 29 -25.24 1.08 14.80
C ASP A 29 -24.34 -0.06 15.31
N PRO A 30 -23.59 0.12 16.42
CA PRO A 30 -22.75 -0.95 16.97
C PRO A 30 -23.51 -2.24 17.23
N GLN A 31 -24.81 -2.15 17.57
CA GLN A 31 -25.67 -3.32 17.81
C GLN A 31 -25.99 -4.11 16.53
N SER A 32 -25.76 -3.52 15.34
CA SER A 32 -25.92 -4.21 14.06
C SER A 32 -24.78 -5.17 13.72
N LEU A 33 -23.63 -5.08 14.43
CA LEU A 33 -22.55 -6.06 14.26
C LEU A 33 -23.07 -7.46 14.50
N ALA A 34 -22.70 -8.40 13.63
CA ALA A 34 -23.15 -9.77 13.72
C ALA A 34 -21.96 -10.74 13.83
N SER A 35 -22.09 -11.71 14.74
CA SER A 35 -21.24 -12.89 14.81
C SER A 35 -22.00 -14.06 14.16
N PRO A 36 -21.67 -14.47 12.94
CA PRO A 36 -22.40 -15.52 12.25
C PRO A 36 -22.27 -16.86 12.96
N ALA A 37 -23.36 -17.66 12.96
CA ALA A 37 -23.29 -19.04 13.42
C ALA A 37 -22.56 -19.90 12.38
N ASN A 38 -21.60 -20.71 12.82
CA ASN A 38 -20.88 -21.66 11.97
C ASN A 38 -20.46 -22.89 12.80
N ALA A 39 -21.13 -24.01 12.59
CA ALA A 39 -20.84 -25.27 13.31
C ALA A 39 -19.45 -25.85 12.93
N ALA A 40 -18.89 -25.47 11.78
CA ALA A 40 -17.56 -25.89 11.36
C ALA A 40 -16.43 -24.97 11.85
N ALA A 41 -16.76 -23.86 12.55
CA ALA A 41 -15.77 -22.93 13.05
C ALA A 41 -14.85 -23.60 14.08
N ARG A 42 -13.56 -23.42 13.89
CA ARG A 42 -12.49 -23.88 14.78
C ARG A 42 -11.32 -22.91 14.70
N PRO A 43 -10.45 -22.85 15.72
CA PRO A 43 -9.19 -22.15 15.61
C PRO A 43 -8.38 -22.71 14.43
N VAL A 44 -7.96 -21.84 13.52
CA VAL A 44 -7.07 -22.23 12.43
C VAL A 44 -5.65 -22.30 13.00
N PRO A 45 -4.88 -23.38 12.73
CA PRO A 45 -3.49 -23.46 13.17
C PRO A 45 -2.70 -22.24 12.70
N LEU A 46 -1.87 -21.66 13.60
CA LEU A 46 -1.06 -20.48 13.27
C LEU A 46 -0.10 -20.76 12.12
N ASP A 47 0.40 -22.00 12.06
CA ASP A 47 1.27 -22.44 10.97
C ASP A 47 0.57 -22.39 9.61
N ASP A 48 -0.69 -22.81 9.55
CA ASP A 48 -1.47 -22.77 8.31
C ASP A 48 -1.72 -21.34 7.86
N ILE A 49 -1.99 -20.43 8.80
CA ILE A 49 -2.13 -18.99 8.51
C ILE A 49 -0.79 -18.41 8.04
N GLY A 50 0.30 -18.74 8.73
CA GLY A 50 1.65 -18.24 8.43
C GLY A 50 2.23 -18.78 7.13
N VAL A 51 1.79 -19.96 6.65
CA VAL A 51 2.18 -20.51 5.36
C VAL A 51 1.24 -20.13 4.21
N THR A 52 0.25 -19.25 4.44
CA THR A 52 -0.52 -18.68 3.33
C THR A 52 0.42 -18.04 2.32
N ARG A 53 0.17 -18.32 1.05
CA ARG A 53 0.99 -17.82 -0.05
C ARG A 53 0.61 -16.38 -0.36
N SER A 54 1.61 -15.57 -0.64
CA SER A 54 1.43 -14.22 -1.15
C SER A 54 1.94 -14.15 -2.58
N LEU A 55 1.23 -13.39 -3.40
CA LEU A 55 1.67 -13.02 -4.73
C LEU A 55 2.13 -11.56 -4.67
N TYR A 56 3.34 -11.32 -5.10
CA TYR A 56 3.95 -9.99 -5.08
C TYR A 56 3.97 -9.32 -6.45
N ASP A 57 4.07 -10.14 -7.52
CA ASP A 57 4.11 -9.64 -8.90
C ASP A 57 3.73 -10.73 -9.90
N ALA A 58 3.26 -10.34 -11.11
CA ALA A 58 2.95 -11.24 -12.20
C ALA A 58 3.11 -10.54 -13.56
N VAL A 59 3.87 -11.15 -14.48
CA VAL A 59 4.10 -10.62 -15.82
C VAL A 59 4.03 -11.71 -16.89
N TRP A 60 3.62 -11.33 -18.10
CA TRP A 60 3.62 -12.22 -19.28
C TRP A 60 5.01 -12.30 -19.92
N SER A 61 5.33 -13.45 -20.49
CA SER A 61 6.41 -13.55 -21.48
C SER A 61 6.08 -12.76 -22.74
N ALA A 62 7.10 -12.37 -23.50
CA ALA A 62 6.93 -11.58 -24.71
C ALA A 62 6.06 -12.28 -25.78
N ASP A 63 6.04 -13.62 -25.81
CA ASP A 63 5.21 -14.43 -26.72
C ASP A 63 3.82 -14.81 -26.14
N GLY A 64 3.53 -14.40 -24.91
CA GLY A 64 2.27 -14.68 -24.23
C GLY A 64 2.02 -16.12 -23.81
N LYS A 65 3.03 -17.01 -23.91
CA LYS A 65 2.88 -18.43 -23.60
C LYS A 65 3.25 -18.81 -22.18
N THR A 66 4.06 -17.98 -21.53
CA THR A 66 4.55 -18.18 -20.17
C THR A 66 4.17 -17.01 -19.28
N VAL A 67 3.93 -17.31 -18.02
CA VAL A 67 3.70 -16.32 -16.95
C VAL A 67 4.83 -16.43 -15.95
N PHE A 68 5.40 -15.30 -15.55
CA PHE A 68 6.35 -15.22 -14.45
C PHE A 68 5.65 -14.58 -13.26
N ILE A 69 5.84 -15.16 -12.08
CA ILE A 69 5.26 -14.69 -10.82
C ILE A 69 6.33 -14.58 -9.74
N ALA A 70 6.24 -13.57 -8.90
CA ALA A 70 7.00 -13.47 -7.67
C ALA A 70 6.11 -13.90 -6.49
N THR A 71 6.50 -14.97 -5.79
CA THR A 71 5.71 -15.54 -4.69
C THR A 71 6.59 -16.20 -3.64
N ASP A 72 6.09 -16.26 -2.41
CA ASP A 72 6.72 -16.91 -1.26
C ASP A 72 6.39 -18.40 -1.13
N LEU A 73 6.15 -19.09 -2.23
CA LEU A 73 5.69 -20.49 -2.28
C LEU A 73 6.58 -21.45 -1.47
N THR A 74 7.91 -21.21 -1.43
CA THR A 74 8.88 -22.00 -0.67
C THR A 74 9.39 -21.32 0.60
N GLY A 75 8.75 -20.21 1.03
CA GLY A 75 9.12 -19.48 2.25
C GLY A 75 10.07 -18.30 2.04
N ARG A 76 10.47 -18.07 0.81
CA ARG A 76 11.18 -16.87 0.35
C ARG A 76 10.46 -16.35 -0.89
N VAL A 77 10.47 -15.04 -1.09
CA VAL A 77 9.90 -14.44 -2.30
C VAL A 77 10.87 -14.65 -3.44
N ASN A 78 10.58 -15.64 -4.26
CA ASN A 78 11.37 -16.00 -5.44
C ASN A 78 10.51 -15.96 -6.70
N ILE A 79 11.16 -16.11 -7.84
CA ILE A 79 10.50 -16.04 -9.14
C ILE A 79 10.18 -17.46 -9.62
N TRP A 80 8.96 -17.62 -10.14
CA TRP A 80 8.43 -18.85 -10.67
C TRP A 80 7.89 -18.61 -12.07
N ARG A 81 7.87 -19.66 -12.89
CA ARG A 81 7.24 -19.65 -14.21
C ARG A 81 6.17 -20.71 -14.30
N MET A 82 5.18 -20.47 -15.14
CA MET A 82 4.11 -21.41 -15.47
C MET A 82 3.60 -21.15 -16.88
N ASP A 83 2.93 -22.14 -17.48
CA ASP A 83 2.29 -21.96 -18.78
C ASP A 83 1.07 -21.03 -18.66
N ALA A 84 0.84 -20.23 -19.69
CA ALA A 84 -0.28 -19.29 -19.75
C ALA A 84 -1.66 -19.97 -19.64
N GLY A 85 -1.77 -21.22 -20.06
CA GLY A 85 -2.97 -22.04 -19.95
C GLY A 85 -3.22 -22.65 -18.57
N GLY A 86 -2.35 -22.37 -17.59
CA GLY A 86 -2.38 -22.93 -16.25
C GLY A 86 -1.61 -24.24 -16.16
N SER A 87 -0.53 -24.22 -15.41
CA SER A 87 0.26 -25.40 -15.03
C SER A 87 0.75 -25.21 -13.60
N TRP A 88 1.34 -26.25 -13.01
CA TRP A 88 2.00 -26.08 -11.73
C TRP A 88 3.22 -25.17 -11.90
N PRO A 89 3.42 -24.14 -11.05
CA PRO A 89 4.56 -23.24 -11.15
C PRO A 89 5.89 -23.99 -10.96
N VAL A 90 6.87 -23.71 -11.83
CA VAL A 90 8.25 -24.19 -11.72
C VAL A 90 9.12 -23.04 -11.21
N GLN A 91 9.91 -23.31 -10.16
CA GLN A 91 10.81 -22.31 -9.59
C GLN A 91 11.89 -21.94 -10.61
N LEU A 92 12.05 -20.62 -10.86
CA LEU A 92 13.03 -20.09 -11.81
C LEU A 92 14.30 -19.60 -11.12
N THR A 93 14.14 -19.02 -9.92
CA THR A 93 15.25 -18.48 -9.11
C THR A 93 15.22 -19.06 -7.70
N GLN A 94 16.37 -19.00 -7.02
CA GLN A 94 16.49 -19.35 -5.61
C GLN A 94 17.39 -18.32 -4.91
N SER A 95 16.82 -17.63 -3.90
CA SER A 95 17.52 -16.63 -3.09
C SER A 95 16.89 -16.59 -1.70
N ASP A 96 17.67 -16.23 -0.69
CA ASP A 96 17.17 -15.89 0.64
C ASP A 96 16.61 -14.47 0.71
N GLU A 97 16.96 -13.63 -0.27
CA GLU A 97 16.51 -12.25 -0.40
C GLU A 97 15.22 -12.16 -1.25
N ALA A 98 14.39 -11.16 -0.96
CA ALA A 98 13.14 -10.96 -1.68
C ALA A 98 13.37 -10.45 -3.10
N GLN A 99 12.69 -11.07 -4.07
CA GLN A 99 12.75 -10.73 -5.49
C GLN A 99 11.40 -10.20 -5.96
N ALA A 100 11.38 -9.01 -6.59
CA ALA A 100 10.17 -8.34 -7.04
C ALA A 100 10.44 -7.41 -8.25
N GLY A 101 9.42 -6.67 -8.71
CA GLY A 101 9.56 -5.70 -9.80
C GLY A 101 9.87 -6.36 -11.13
N LEU A 102 9.11 -7.39 -11.49
CA LEU A 102 9.34 -8.21 -12.67
C LEU A 102 9.12 -7.42 -13.97
N ALA A 103 10.01 -7.60 -14.93
CA ALA A 103 9.88 -7.01 -16.27
C ALA A 103 10.48 -7.92 -17.33
N THR A 104 9.68 -8.39 -18.30
CA THR A 104 10.14 -9.28 -19.38
C THR A 104 10.78 -8.50 -20.51
N ALA A 105 12.00 -8.87 -20.90
CA ALA A 105 12.65 -8.32 -22.08
C ALA A 105 11.84 -8.59 -23.36
N ARG A 106 11.83 -7.63 -24.29
CA ARG A 106 11.06 -7.74 -25.55
C ARG A 106 11.53 -8.87 -26.47
N ASP A 107 12.80 -9.25 -26.38
CA ASP A 107 13.35 -10.39 -27.13
C ASP A 107 12.97 -11.75 -26.54
N GLY A 108 12.28 -11.75 -25.39
CA GLY A 108 11.81 -12.92 -24.69
C GLY A 108 12.91 -13.76 -24.00
N LYS A 109 14.18 -13.32 -24.05
CA LYS A 109 15.31 -14.10 -23.51
C LYS A 109 15.53 -13.90 -22.02
N TRP A 110 15.23 -12.71 -21.52
CA TRP A 110 15.55 -12.29 -20.16
C TRP A 110 14.31 -11.83 -19.39
N LEU A 111 14.31 -12.16 -18.11
CA LEU A 111 13.43 -11.58 -17.11
C LEU A 111 14.29 -10.73 -16.18
N TYR A 112 13.97 -9.44 -16.09
CA TYR A 112 14.55 -8.50 -15.13
C TYR A 112 13.75 -8.51 -13.82
N PHE A 113 14.43 -8.25 -12.72
CA PHE A 113 13.81 -8.09 -11.40
C PHE A 113 14.72 -7.27 -10.48
N THR A 114 14.21 -6.85 -9.35
CA THR A 114 14.98 -6.17 -8.30
C THR A 114 15.14 -7.06 -7.08
N GLN A 115 16.28 -6.95 -6.40
CA GLN A 115 16.59 -7.66 -5.18
C GLN A 115 17.45 -6.79 -4.28
N ASP A 116 17.18 -6.78 -2.97
CA ASP A 116 18.02 -6.16 -1.94
C ASP A 116 18.93 -7.18 -1.26
N ALA A 117 19.61 -6.77 -0.19
CA ALA A 117 20.47 -7.65 0.59
C ALA A 117 20.18 -7.49 2.09
N GLY A 118 19.78 -8.60 2.74
CA GLY A 118 19.54 -8.65 4.18
C GLY A 118 18.40 -7.73 4.64
N GLY A 119 17.40 -7.44 3.79
CA GLY A 119 16.27 -6.59 4.10
C GLY A 119 16.61 -5.10 4.24
N ASN A 120 17.71 -4.64 3.61
CA ASN A 120 18.17 -3.26 3.69
C ASN A 120 17.43 -2.29 2.77
N GLU A 121 16.53 -2.77 1.94
CA GLU A 121 15.71 -2.02 0.97
C GLU A 121 16.51 -1.17 -0.04
N TYR A 122 17.77 -1.51 -0.28
CA TYR A 122 18.56 -0.96 -1.38
C TYR A 122 18.68 -2.02 -2.47
N TYR A 123 18.01 -1.78 -3.58
CA TYR A 123 17.78 -2.76 -4.62
C TYR A 123 18.75 -2.59 -5.78
N ASP A 124 19.35 -3.68 -6.23
CA ASP A 124 20.00 -3.79 -7.53
C ASP A 124 19.05 -4.42 -8.55
N VAL A 125 19.31 -4.17 -9.84
CA VAL A 125 18.64 -4.84 -10.95
C VAL A 125 19.37 -6.13 -11.29
N TYR A 126 18.63 -7.22 -11.27
CA TYR A 126 19.07 -8.54 -11.68
C TYR A 126 18.39 -8.98 -12.97
N ARG A 127 18.95 -10.01 -13.62
CA ARG A 127 18.26 -10.74 -14.68
C ARG A 127 18.46 -12.25 -14.56
N VAL A 128 17.55 -12.99 -15.15
CA VAL A 128 17.63 -14.45 -15.30
C VAL A 128 17.14 -14.83 -16.71
N PRO A 129 17.71 -15.88 -17.38
CA PRO A 129 17.14 -16.39 -18.61
C PRO A 129 15.69 -16.86 -18.37
N THR A 130 14.78 -16.55 -19.30
CA THR A 130 13.35 -16.97 -19.18
C THR A 130 13.17 -18.49 -19.18
N THR A 131 14.18 -19.22 -19.66
CA THR A 131 14.22 -20.68 -19.63
C THR A 131 14.83 -21.27 -18.34
N GLY A 132 15.34 -20.44 -17.45
CA GLY A 132 16.11 -20.83 -16.26
C GLY A 132 17.62 -20.77 -16.49
N GLY A 133 18.37 -20.71 -15.41
CA GLY A 133 19.82 -20.59 -15.40
C GLY A 133 20.31 -19.70 -14.25
N ALA A 134 21.57 -19.28 -14.31
CA ALA A 134 22.15 -18.40 -13.29
C ALA A 134 21.53 -16.99 -13.36
N THR A 135 21.30 -16.41 -12.19
CA THR A 135 20.96 -15.00 -12.05
C THR A 135 22.20 -14.13 -12.18
N GLU A 136 22.08 -12.97 -12.80
CA GLU A 136 23.14 -11.99 -12.93
C GLU A 136 22.72 -10.68 -12.28
N ASN A 137 23.54 -10.15 -11.35
CA ASN A 137 23.38 -8.77 -10.87
C ASN A 137 23.91 -7.82 -11.94
N LEU A 138 23.03 -7.05 -12.58
CA LEU A 138 23.38 -6.18 -13.70
C LEU A 138 23.93 -4.84 -13.24
N THR A 139 23.34 -4.22 -12.22
CA THR A 139 23.77 -2.90 -11.78
C THR A 139 24.93 -2.99 -10.80
N ASN A 140 24.85 -3.89 -9.83
CA ASN A 140 25.89 -4.13 -8.82
C ASN A 140 26.44 -2.82 -8.24
N THR A 141 25.53 -1.96 -7.80
CA THR A 141 25.80 -0.58 -7.36
C THR A 141 25.54 -0.44 -5.85
N PRO A 142 26.47 -0.84 -4.97
CA PRO A 142 26.26 -0.86 -3.52
C PRO A 142 25.93 0.53 -2.93
N GLU A 143 26.26 1.60 -3.64
CA GLU A 143 25.96 2.99 -3.24
C GLU A 143 24.63 3.52 -3.80
N ARG A 144 23.89 2.71 -4.59
CA ARG A 144 22.65 3.11 -5.24
C ARG A 144 21.51 2.14 -4.91
N SER A 145 20.32 2.55 -5.30
CA SER A 145 19.12 1.72 -5.33
C SER A 145 18.33 1.99 -6.60
N GLU A 146 17.92 0.93 -7.30
CA GLU A 146 17.14 0.97 -8.54
C GLU A 146 15.76 0.34 -8.31
N SER A 147 14.71 0.92 -8.95
CA SER A 147 13.34 0.42 -8.83
C SER A 147 12.47 0.85 -10.02
N GLY A 148 11.24 0.32 -10.10
CA GLY A 148 10.25 0.76 -11.08
C GLY A 148 10.61 0.41 -12.51
N LEU A 149 11.03 -0.82 -12.79
CA LEU A 149 11.47 -1.29 -14.10
C LEU A 149 10.36 -1.20 -15.15
N LEU A 150 10.62 -0.49 -16.24
CA LEU A 150 9.71 -0.39 -17.38
C LEU A 150 10.48 -0.65 -18.68
N VAL A 151 10.28 -1.83 -19.28
CA VAL A 151 10.98 -2.24 -20.51
C VAL A 151 10.50 -1.43 -21.71
N GLY A 152 11.43 -0.85 -22.43
CA GLY A 152 11.16 -0.07 -23.65
C GLY A 152 10.69 -0.92 -24.83
N PRO A 153 10.05 -0.28 -25.83
CA PRO A 153 9.51 -0.99 -26.99
C PRO A 153 10.60 -1.45 -27.97
N ALA A 154 11.77 -0.81 -27.96
CA ALA A 154 12.90 -1.11 -28.85
C ALA A 154 14.24 -0.86 -28.14
N GLY A 155 15.35 -1.38 -28.72
CA GLY A 155 16.71 -1.07 -28.29
C GLY A 155 17.17 -1.67 -26.96
N GLY A 156 16.36 -2.53 -26.31
CA GLY A 156 16.74 -3.20 -25.06
C GLY A 156 16.90 -2.28 -23.86
N LEU A 157 16.42 -1.02 -23.93
CA LEU A 157 16.46 -0.09 -22.81
C LEU A 157 15.37 -0.41 -21.77
N VAL A 158 15.71 -0.24 -20.50
CA VAL A 158 14.78 -0.31 -19.36
C VAL A 158 14.78 1.05 -18.67
N ALA A 159 13.63 1.70 -18.58
CA ALA A 159 13.48 2.89 -17.75
C ALA A 159 13.32 2.47 -16.28
N LEU A 160 13.88 3.25 -15.36
CA LEU A 160 13.86 2.96 -13.94
C LEU A 160 14.04 4.25 -13.11
N SER A 161 13.75 4.15 -11.83
CA SER A 161 14.13 5.14 -10.82
C SER A 161 15.47 4.73 -10.21
N THR A 162 16.38 5.68 -10.00
CA THR A 162 17.64 5.44 -9.28
C THR A 162 17.91 6.53 -8.26
N LYS A 163 18.50 6.19 -7.12
CA LYS A 163 18.95 7.14 -6.10
C LYS A 163 20.29 6.72 -5.50
N LEU A 164 21.08 7.67 -5.01
CA LEU A 164 22.17 7.41 -4.09
C LEU A 164 21.63 7.13 -2.69
N ARG A 165 22.26 6.22 -1.96
CA ARG A 165 21.90 5.91 -0.55
C ARG A 165 22.00 7.11 0.38
N SER A 166 22.94 8.02 0.07
CA SER A 166 23.15 9.27 0.82
C SER A 166 22.17 10.39 0.48
N GLU A 167 21.25 10.17 -0.47
CA GLU A 167 20.31 11.17 -0.98
C GLU A 167 18.86 10.75 -0.73
N GLY A 168 17.95 11.73 -0.59
CA GLY A 168 16.51 11.50 -0.46
C GLY A 168 15.79 11.38 -1.80
N GLN A 169 16.22 12.18 -2.79
CA GLN A 169 15.58 12.23 -4.10
C GLN A 169 15.91 11.01 -4.97
N THR A 170 14.96 10.63 -5.83
CA THR A 170 15.22 9.69 -6.93
C THR A 170 15.31 10.43 -8.26
N ASN A 171 16.02 9.85 -9.21
CA ASN A 171 16.12 10.32 -10.59
C ASN A 171 15.54 9.29 -11.56
N LEU A 172 14.94 9.77 -12.65
CA LEU A 172 14.63 8.94 -13.80
C LEU A 172 15.91 8.57 -14.53
N ALA A 173 16.07 7.31 -14.87
CA ALA A 173 17.21 6.80 -15.61
C ALA A 173 16.79 5.78 -16.67
N VAL A 174 17.70 5.45 -17.57
CA VAL A 174 17.61 4.31 -18.47
C VAL A 174 18.82 3.40 -18.27
N MET A 175 18.59 2.10 -18.29
CA MET A 175 19.61 1.05 -18.25
C MET A 175 19.67 0.35 -19.60
N ASP A 176 20.85 0.10 -20.11
CA ASP A 176 21.05 -0.71 -21.32
C ASP A 176 21.15 -2.22 -21.02
N ALA A 177 21.24 -3.03 -22.06
CA ALA A 177 21.30 -4.49 -21.92
C ALA A 177 22.56 -5.01 -21.18
N ALA A 178 23.60 -4.16 -21.05
CA ALA A 178 24.80 -4.46 -20.29
C ALA A 178 24.73 -4.01 -18.82
N GLY A 179 23.61 -3.45 -18.39
CA GLY A 179 23.41 -2.97 -17.01
C GLY A 179 23.92 -1.54 -16.78
N LYS A 180 24.38 -0.82 -17.81
CA LYS A 180 24.86 0.55 -17.65
C LYS A 180 23.68 1.51 -17.48
N VAL A 181 23.61 2.15 -16.32
CA VAL A 181 22.60 3.13 -15.96
C VAL A 181 23.04 4.54 -16.37
N ARG A 182 22.13 5.30 -17.00
CA ARG A 182 22.29 6.70 -17.37
C ARG A 182 21.10 7.51 -16.88
N ASN A 183 21.35 8.48 -16.02
CA ASN A 183 20.32 9.40 -15.55
C ASN A 183 19.78 10.25 -16.70
N LEU A 184 18.47 10.45 -16.74
CA LEU A 184 17.76 11.37 -17.63
C LEU A 184 17.40 12.68 -16.92
N THR A 185 17.27 12.63 -15.59
CA THR A 185 16.99 13.80 -14.73
C THR A 185 18.12 14.04 -13.75
N ALA A 186 18.16 15.23 -13.15
CA ALA A 186 19.14 15.63 -12.15
C ALA A 186 18.42 16.38 -11.01
N GLU A 187 17.55 15.65 -10.29
CA GLU A 187 16.80 16.18 -9.15
C GLU A 187 17.74 16.61 -8.02
N LYS A 188 17.44 17.74 -7.40
CA LYS A 188 18.22 18.31 -6.29
C LYS A 188 17.43 18.42 -5.00
N ASP A 189 16.10 18.41 -5.11
CA ASP A 189 15.24 18.51 -3.94
C ASP A 189 15.02 17.10 -3.36
N PRO A 190 15.51 16.83 -2.12
CA PRO A 190 15.39 15.51 -1.49
C PRO A 190 13.94 15.09 -1.21
N ALA A 191 12.98 15.99 -1.35
CA ALA A 191 11.57 15.69 -1.18
C ALA A 191 10.90 15.13 -2.46
N TYR A 192 11.59 15.15 -3.61
CA TYR A 192 10.99 14.72 -4.87
C TYR A 192 11.54 13.40 -5.39
N ASN A 193 10.65 12.61 -5.95
CA ASN A 193 10.93 11.33 -6.59
C ASN A 193 10.47 11.32 -8.04
N TRP A 194 11.34 10.81 -8.94
CA TRP A 194 11.00 10.56 -10.33
C TRP A 194 10.72 9.07 -10.56
N ALA A 195 9.65 8.76 -11.28
CA ALA A 195 9.29 7.40 -11.68
C ALA A 195 8.79 7.35 -13.12
N PRO A 196 9.18 6.32 -13.92
CA PRO A 196 8.65 6.14 -15.27
C PRO A 196 7.18 5.69 -15.20
N ALA A 197 6.35 6.19 -16.15
CA ALA A 197 4.94 5.81 -16.28
C ALA A 197 4.64 5.13 -17.63
N ALA A 198 5.20 5.63 -18.73
CA ALA A 198 5.00 5.03 -20.06
C ALA A 198 6.13 5.38 -21.01
N TRP A 199 6.48 4.45 -21.89
CA TRP A 199 7.26 4.72 -23.09
C TRP A 199 6.35 5.21 -24.23
N ILE A 200 6.77 6.25 -24.94
CA ILE A 200 6.03 6.82 -26.07
C ILE A 200 6.95 7.06 -27.27
N ASP A 201 6.37 7.44 -28.40
CA ASP A 201 7.09 7.82 -29.62
C ASP A 201 8.09 6.71 -30.08
N GLY A 202 7.68 5.43 -29.98
CA GLY A 202 8.53 4.31 -30.36
C GLY A 202 9.80 4.14 -29.50
N GLY A 203 9.77 4.60 -28.23
CA GLY A 203 10.89 4.53 -27.29
C GLY A 203 11.80 5.75 -27.31
N LYS A 204 11.44 6.82 -28.01
CA LYS A 204 12.21 8.07 -28.05
C LYS A 204 11.96 8.96 -26.84
N ALA A 205 10.81 8.80 -26.17
CA ALA A 205 10.47 9.57 -24.98
C ALA A 205 9.80 8.72 -23.91
N ILE A 206 9.83 9.21 -22.67
CA ILE A 206 9.20 8.62 -21.50
C ILE A 206 8.24 9.65 -20.89
N ILE A 207 7.00 9.22 -20.60
CA ILE A 207 6.15 9.92 -19.64
C ILE A 207 6.59 9.50 -18.25
N ALA A 208 6.87 10.48 -17.40
CA ALA A 208 7.35 10.26 -16.04
C ALA A 208 6.57 11.11 -15.04
N ASN A 209 6.44 10.63 -13.83
CA ASN A 209 5.91 11.37 -12.70
C ASN A 209 7.07 11.94 -11.87
N ARG A 210 6.91 13.18 -11.40
CA ARG A 210 7.75 13.81 -10.39
C ARG A 210 6.87 14.11 -9.19
N SER A 211 7.05 13.39 -8.09
CA SER A 211 6.12 13.40 -6.96
C SER A 211 6.82 13.74 -5.66
N LEU A 212 6.16 14.47 -4.77
CA LEU A 212 6.61 14.61 -3.38
C LEU A 212 6.58 13.23 -2.69
N VAL A 213 7.51 13.03 -1.76
CA VAL A 213 7.65 11.78 -1.00
C VAL A 213 6.40 11.40 -0.20
N ASP A 214 5.59 12.37 0.20
CA ASP A 214 4.32 12.17 0.90
C ASP A 214 3.12 11.97 -0.06
N SER A 215 3.40 11.98 -1.36
CA SER A 215 2.40 11.86 -2.43
C SER A 215 1.33 12.98 -2.45
N SER A 216 1.55 14.09 -1.76
CA SER A 216 0.59 15.21 -1.72
C SER A 216 0.61 16.09 -2.98
N VAL A 217 1.70 16.01 -3.75
CA VAL A 217 1.89 16.71 -5.03
C VAL A 217 2.55 15.77 -6.02
N SER A 218 2.07 15.77 -7.25
CA SER A 218 2.73 15.06 -8.35
C SER A 218 2.54 15.85 -9.65
N GLU A 219 3.55 15.78 -10.51
CA GLU A 219 3.63 16.41 -11.81
C GLU A 219 3.86 15.36 -12.89
N VAL A 220 3.35 15.59 -14.09
CA VAL A 220 3.60 14.72 -15.26
C VAL A 220 4.51 15.40 -16.25
N TRP A 221 5.58 14.73 -16.63
CA TRP A 221 6.61 15.21 -17.53
C TRP A 221 6.80 14.29 -18.73
N LYS A 222 7.16 14.87 -19.88
CA LYS A 222 7.71 14.16 -21.04
C LYS A 222 9.21 14.35 -21.05
N ILE A 223 9.96 13.25 -21.10
CA ILE A 223 11.44 13.24 -21.09
C ILE A 223 11.93 12.65 -22.41
N ASP A 224 12.71 13.39 -23.17
CA ASP A 224 13.42 12.89 -24.36
C ASP A 224 14.57 11.97 -23.93
N VAL A 225 14.59 10.75 -24.44
CA VAL A 225 15.54 9.72 -23.98
C VAL A 225 16.96 10.01 -24.45
N ALA A 226 17.15 10.62 -25.63
CA ALA A 226 18.49 10.88 -26.17
C ALA A 226 19.16 12.04 -25.43
N SER A 227 18.46 13.14 -25.25
CA SER A 227 19.01 14.39 -24.72
C SER A 227 18.75 14.59 -23.22
N GLY A 228 17.76 13.92 -22.62
CA GLY A 228 17.27 14.19 -21.27
C GLY A 228 16.41 15.45 -21.18
N ALA A 229 16.05 16.08 -22.32
CA ALA A 229 15.21 17.27 -22.31
C ALA A 229 13.84 16.98 -21.68
N ALA A 230 13.48 17.77 -20.67
CA ALA A 230 12.26 17.60 -19.88
C ALA A 230 11.23 18.67 -20.20
N THR A 231 9.98 18.27 -20.45
CA THR A 231 8.83 19.16 -20.67
C THR A 231 7.70 18.78 -19.72
N MET A 232 7.30 19.71 -18.87
CA MET A 232 6.15 19.51 -17.98
C MET A 232 4.85 19.54 -18.79
N LEU A 233 4.05 18.48 -18.66
CA LEU A 233 2.74 18.35 -19.32
C LEU A 233 1.60 18.76 -18.36
N LEU A 234 1.68 18.34 -17.10
CA LEU A 234 0.72 18.66 -16.04
C LEU A 234 1.49 18.96 -14.76
N GLY A 235 1.10 20.03 -14.07
CA GLY A 235 1.69 20.42 -12.80
C GLY A 235 1.00 21.67 -12.26
N LYS A 236 0.65 21.63 -10.97
CA LYS A 236 0.05 22.75 -10.22
C LYS A 236 0.35 22.58 -8.74
N ALA A 237 0.61 23.69 -8.07
CA ALA A 237 0.89 23.66 -6.63
C ALA A 237 -0.22 22.97 -5.85
N LYS A 238 0.16 22.12 -4.90
CA LYS A 238 -0.73 21.37 -4.00
C LYS A 238 -1.73 20.46 -4.74
N THR A 239 -1.38 19.99 -5.94
CA THR A 239 -2.26 19.14 -6.75
C THR A 239 -1.49 17.89 -7.17
N ILE A 240 -2.17 16.78 -7.17
CA ILE A 240 -1.68 15.50 -7.67
C ILE A 240 -2.04 15.39 -9.15
N TYR A 241 -1.03 15.11 -10.00
CA TYR A 241 -1.20 14.60 -11.36
C TYR A 241 -0.27 13.41 -11.52
N ALA A 242 -0.82 12.21 -11.50
CA ALA A 242 -0.08 10.97 -11.64
C ALA A 242 -0.50 10.24 -12.92
N ALA A 243 0.36 10.24 -13.93
CA ALA A 243 0.16 9.41 -15.12
C ALA A 243 0.45 7.94 -14.79
N THR A 244 -0.44 7.05 -15.21
CA THR A 244 -0.30 5.61 -15.03
C THR A 244 -0.16 4.85 -16.35
N GLY A 245 -0.33 5.56 -17.47
CA GLY A 245 -0.17 5.04 -18.83
C GLY A 245 -0.39 6.11 -19.88
N ALA A 246 -0.04 5.78 -21.11
CA ALA A 246 -0.24 6.63 -22.28
C ALA A 246 -0.53 5.78 -23.51
N THR A 247 -1.17 6.41 -24.53
CA THR A 247 -1.15 5.86 -25.88
C THR A 247 0.27 5.84 -26.44
N ALA A 248 0.58 4.94 -27.36
CA ALA A 248 1.94 4.72 -27.87
C ALA A 248 2.58 5.97 -28.51
N ASP A 249 1.76 6.87 -29.05
CA ASP A 249 2.14 8.17 -29.60
C ASP A 249 2.19 9.29 -28.53
N GLY A 250 1.84 8.99 -27.28
CA GLY A 250 1.77 9.97 -26.20
C GLY A 250 0.66 11.01 -26.35
N ALA A 251 -0.28 10.84 -27.28
CA ALA A 251 -1.35 11.83 -27.52
C ALA A 251 -2.38 11.87 -26.40
N THR A 252 -2.61 10.74 -25.72
CA THR A 252 -3.55 10.64 -24.58
C THR A 252 -2.85 9.97 -23.40
N LEU A 253 -3.01 10.57 -22.21
CA LEU A 253 -2.51 10.05 -20.94
C LEU A 253 -3.70 9.58 -20.08
N ALA A 254 -3.54 8.45 -19.42
CA ALA A 254 -4.39 8.07 -18.29
C ALA A 254 -3.82 8.69 -17.02
N VAL A 255 -4.58 9.50 -16.32
CA VAL A 255 -4.10 10.31 -15.19
C VAL A 255 -5.06 10.19 -14.01
N THR A 256 -4.48 10.06 -12.83
CA THR A 256 -5.17 10.26 -11.54
C THR A 256 -4.86 11.66 -11.03
N THR A 257 -5.87 12.39 -10.56
CA THR A 257 -5.69 13.76 -10.04
C THR A 257 -6.72 14.09 -8.96
N ASP A 258 -6.36 14.99 -8.05
CA ASP A 258 -7.25 15.60 -7.05
C ASP A 258 -7.68 17.03 -7.45
N GLU A 259 -7.41 17.44 -8.70
CA GLU A 259 -7.68 18.80 -9.17
C GLU A 259 -9.14 19.21 -9.00
N GLY A 260 -9.36 20.31 -8.30
CA GLY A 260 -10.66 20.94 -8.11
C GLY A 260 -11.55 20.32 -7.04
N THR A 261 -11.26 19.10 -6.56
CA THR A 261 -12.11 18.37 -5.62
C THR A 261 -11.44 18.03 -4.29
N GLY A 262 -10.10 17.91 -4.27
CA GLY A 262 -9.36 17.36 -3.12
C GLY A 262 -9.55 15.84 -2.94
N GLN A 263 -10.25 15.18 -3.87
CA GLN A 263 -10.45 13.73 -3.95
C GLN A 263 -9.85 13.20 -5.24
N LEU A 264 -9.22 12.04 -5.20
CA LEU A 264 -8.62 11.42 -6.39
C LEU A 264 -9.73 10.99 -7.36
N HIS A 265 -9.56 11.34 -8.62
CA HIS A 265 -10.41 10.88 -9.72
C HIS A 265 -9.56 10.59 -10.96
N ALA A 266 -10.05 9.66 -11.78
CA ALA A 266 -9.37 9.25 -13.00
C ALA A 266 -9.90 10.02 -14.22
N GLY A 267 -9.00 10.35 -15.15
CA GLY A 267 -9.36 10.99 -16.41
C GLY A 267 -8.38 10.68 -17.53
N ALA A 268 -8.79 10.95 -18.75
CA ALA A 268 -7.95 10.92 -19.93
C ALA A 268 -7.59 12.35 -20.35
N TYR A 269 -6.30 12.63 -20.44
CA TYR A 269 -5.78 13.94 -20.82
C TYR A 269 -5.22 13.92 -22.26
N ALA A 270 -5.77 14.75 -23.14
CA ALA A 270 -5.30 14.91 -24.51
C ALA A 270 -4.18 15.96 -24.57
N VAL A 271 -2.92 15.54 -24.76
CA VAL A 271 -1.72 16.37 -24.64
C VAL A 271 -1.74 17.53 -25.66
N GLY A 272 -2.05 17.25 -26.92
CA GLY A 272 -2.02 18.26 -28.00
C GLY A 272 -3.05 19.37 -27.85
N THR A 273 -4.24 19.06 -27.32
CA THR A 273 -5.33 20.02 -27.14
C THR A 273 -5.47 20.53 -25.71
N LYS A 274 -4.73 19.94 -24.76
CA LYS A 274 -4.79 20.22 -23.31
C LYS A 274 -6.21 20.05 -22.74
N LYS A 275 -7.00 19.10 -23.28
CA LYS A 275 -8.35 18.84 -22.84
C LYS A 275 -8.46 17.56 -22.05
N TRP A 276 -9.28 17.61 -20.99
CA TRP A 276 -9.68 16.48 -20.20
C TRP A 276 -10.93 15.80 -20.75
N ARG A 277 -10.99 14.49 -20.58
CA ARG A 277 -12.20 13.68 -20.66
C ARG A 277 -12.34 12.95 -19.34
N TRP A 278 -13.45 13.20 -18.67
CA TRP A 278 -13.73 12.71 -17.32
C TRP A 278 -14.69 11.53 -17.32
N LEU A 279 -14.57 10.66 -16.35
CA LEU A 279 -15.60 9.71 -15.97
C LEU A 279 -16.78 10.42 -15.32
N ALA A 280 -17.93 9.73 -15.24
CA ALA A 280 -19.04 10.21 -14.43
C ALA A 280 -18.59 10.36 -12.97
N PRO A 281 -18.96 11.46 -12.28
CA PRO A 281 -18.56 11.68 -10.89
C PRO A 281 -18.99 10.54 -9.98
N THR A 282 -18.10 10.15 -9.07
CA THR A 282 -18.36 9.19 -7.98
C THR A 282 -17.99 9.83 -6.65
N PRO A 283 -18.67 9.49 -5.56
CA PRO A 283 -18.28 9.97 -4.23
C PRO A 283 -17.00 9.30 -3.70
N TRP A 284 -16.49 8.27 -4.37
CA TRP A 284 -15.32 7.51 -3.98
C TRP A 284 -14.08 7.88 -4.78
N GLU A 285 -12.92 7.69 -4.19
CA GLU A 285 -11.67 7.92 -4.90
C GLU A 285 -11.49 6.91 -6.04
N GLU A 286 -11.10 7.42 -7.20
CA GLU A 286 -10.73 6.63 -8.37
C GLU A 286 -9.28 6.87 -8.75
N SER A 287 -8.60 5.81 -9.17
CA SER A 287 -7.28 5.87 -9.78
C SER A 287 -7.29 5.21 -11.15
N SER A 288 -6.64 5.82 -12.13
CA SER A 288 -6.26 5.11 -13.35
C SER A 288 -5.16 4.11 -13.02
N ASP A 289 -5.15 2.94 -13.68
CA ASP A 289 -4.11 1.93 -13.48
C ASP A 289 -3.24 1.80 -14.75
N ILE A 290 -3.75 1.29 -15.85
CA ILE A 290 -2.99 1.07 -17.09
C ILE A 290 -3.80 1.43 -18.33
N VAL A 291 -3.10 1.71 -19.44
CA VAL A 291 -3.68 1.83 -20.79
C VAL A 291 -3.43 0.54 -21.55
N THR A 292 -4.44 0.08 -22.29
CA THR A 292 -4.30 -1.13 -23.14
C THR A 292 -3.25 -0.92 -24.24
N PRO A 293 -2.53 -1.98 -24.67
CA PRO A 293 -1.50 -1.87 -25.70
C PRO A 293 -1.97 -1.27 -27.03
N ASP A 294 -3.25 -1.45 -27.37
CA ASP A 294 -3.88 -0.86 -28.57
C ASP A 294 -4.30 0.62 -28.39
N GLY A 295 -4.11 1.18 -27.20
CA GLY A 295 -4.42 2.57 -26.89
C GLY A 295 -5.92 2.91 -26.85
N LYS A 296 -6.82 1.90 -26.85
CA LYS A 296 -8.28 2.15 -26.94
C LYS A 296 -8.99 2.22 -25.61
N ALA A 297 -8.39 1.66 -24.56
CA ALA A 297 -9.00 1.65 -23.23
C ALA A 297 -7.96 1.92 -22.15
N MET A 298 -8.44 2.39 -21.00
CA MET A 298 -7.71 2.38 -19.73
C MET A 298 -8.46 1.56 -18.71
N PHE A 299 -7.77 1.13 -17.65
CA PHE A 299 -8.40 0.54 -16.49
C PHE A 299 -8.42 1.55 -15.35
N VAL A 300 -9.50 1.48 -14.57
CA VAL A 300 -9.73 2.38 -13.43
C VAL A 300 -10.11 1.53 -12.22
N ARG A 301 -9.54 1.87 -11.08
CA ARG A 301 -9.88 1.29 -9.79
C ARG A 301 -10.62 2.32 -8.97
N THR A 302 -11.78 1.94 -8.43
CA THR A 302 -12.56 2.74 -7.49
C THR A 302 -12.39 2.16 -6.09
N ASN A 303 -12.04 2.99 -5.11
CA ASN A 303 -11.92 2.62 -3.70
C ASN A 303 -13.24 2.86 -2.96
N ASN A 304 -14.07 1.85 -2.89
CA ASN A 304 -15.38 1.91 -2.22
C ASN A 304 -15.21 1.61 -0.72
N ASP A 305 -14.72 2.57 0.06
CA ASP A 305 -14.51 2.43 1.51
C ASP A 305 -13.68 1.20 1.92
N GLY A 306 -12.52 1.04 1.28
CA GLY A 306 -11.63 -0.09 1.55
C GLY A 306 -11.95 -1.36 0.75
N ARG A 307 -12.99 -1.35 -0.10
CA ARG A 307 -13.22 -2.33 -1.16
C ARG A 307 -12.86 -1.75 -2.49
N SER A 308 -12.20 -2.52 -3.35
CA SER A 308 -11.82 -2.06 -4.68
C SER A 308 -12.71 -2.69 -5.75
N THR A 309 -13.21 -1.88 -6.66
CA THR A 309 -13.76 -2.35 -7.94
C THR A 309 -12.83 -1.92 -9.07
N LEU A 310 -12.72 -2.75 -10.10
CA LEU A 310 -11.97 -2.47 -11.31
C LEU A 310 -12.93 -2.31 -12.48
N ALA A 311 -12.65 -1.38 -13.37
CA ALA A 311 -13.43 -1.16 -14.57
C ALA A 311 -12.53 -0.92 -15.79
N ARG A 312 -12.98 -1.38 -16.96
CA ARG A 312 -12.44 -1.01 -18.26
C ARG A 312 -13.18 0.25 -18.75
N VAL A 313 -12.42 1.24 -19.19
CA VAL A 313 -12.95 2.51 -19.70
C VAL A 313 -12.51 2.67 -21.14
N ASP A 314 -13.45 2.81 -22.06
CA ASP A 314 -13.20 3.14 -23.46
C ASP A 314 -12.69 4.57 -23.58
N LEU A 315 -11.51 4.78 -24.14
CA LEU A 315 -10.87 6.10 -24.21
C LEU A 315 -11.52 7.05 -25.20
N ALA A 316 -12.34 6.58 -26.16
CA ALA A 316 -13.05 7.46 -27.09
C ALA A 316 -14.33 8.01 -26.48
N THR A 317 -15.09 7.19 -25.78
CA THR A 317 -16.43 7.51 -25.27
C THR A 317 -16.48 7.78 -23.77
N MET A 318 -15.44 7.39 -23.01
CA MET A 318 -15.40 7.33 -21.54
C MET A 318 -16.44 6.39 -20.93
N ALA A 319 -16.98 5.47 -21.71
CA ALA A 319 -17.90 4.44 -21.22
C ALA A 319 -17.15 3.47 -20.29
N LYS A 320 -17.70 3.27 -19.10
CA LYS A 320 -17.16 2.41 -18.04
C LYS A 320 -17.88 1.06 -18.05
N THR A 321 -17.12 -0.02 -18.02
CA THR A 321 -17.62 -1.41 -17.86
C THR A 321 -16.91 -2.04 -16.68
N ASP A 322 -17.64 -2.35 -15.62
CA ASP A 322 -17.08 -2.97 -14.43
C ASP A 322 -16.61 -4.41 -14.74
N LEU A 323 -15.48 -4.79 -14.15
CA LEU A 323 -15.00 -6.15 -14.20
C LEU A 323 -15.81 -7.03 -13.23
N ALA A 324 -16.25 -8.20 -13.70
CA ALA A 324 -16.96 -9.16 -12.88
C ALA A 324 -16.01 -9.87 -11.90
N LEU A 325 -15.82 -9.26 -10.73
CA LEU A 325 -14.99 -9.75 -9.62
C LEU A 325 -15.82 -9.76 -8.32
N ASP A 326 -15.57 -10.76 -7.49
CA ASP A 326 -16.16 -10.79 -6.14
C ASP A 326 -15.68 -9.59 -5.31
N PRO A 327 -16.50 -9.08 -4.37
CA PRO A 327 -16.10 -8.00 -3.47
C PRO A 327 -14.82 -8.31 -2.69
N GLY A 328 -14.02 -7.29 -2.44
CA GLY A 328 -12.76 -7.36 -1.71
C GLY A 328 -11.77 -6.31 -2.19
N ARG A 329 -10.49 -6.54 -1.94
CA ARG A 329 -9.40 -5.74 -2.47
C ARG A 329 -8.96 -6.32 -3.81
N ALA A 330 -9.13 -5.57 -4.90
CA ALA A 330 -8.69 -5.93 -6.23
C ALA A 330 -7.62 -4.96 -6.75
N ALA A 331 -6.66 -5.48 -7.54
CA ALA A 331 -5.62 -4.66 -8.16
C ALA A 331 -5.12 -5.31 -9.47
N ILE A 332 -4.57 -4.48 -10.36
CA ILE A 332 -3.82 -4.91 -11.53
C ILE A 332 -2.33 -4.88 -11.15
N PRO A 333 -1.57 -5.97 -11.31
CA PRO A 333 -0.19 -6.05 -10.81
C PRO A 333 0.83 -5.18 -11.60
N GLY A 334 0.41 -4.46 -12.63
CA GLY A 334 1.26 -3.52 -13.38
C GLY A 334 0.98 -3.50 -14.86
N ALA A 335 1.76 -2.71 -15.62
CA ALA A 335 1.56 -2.52 -17.06
C ALA A 335 1.72 -3.82 -17.88
N ALA A 336 2.57 -4.74 -17.43
CA ALA A 336 2.77 -6.04 -18.05
C ALA A 336 1.71 -7.10 -17.67
N ALA A 337 0.65 -6.70 -16.98
CA ALA A 337 -0.46 -7.59 -16.61
C ALA A 337 -1.35 -7.98 -17.80
N ILE A 338 -1.37 -7.20 -18.88
CA ILE A 338 -2.13 -7.53 -20.10
C ILE A 338 -1.27 -8.43 -21.00
N SER A 339 -1.85 -9.52 -21.47
CA SER A 339 -1.20 -10.42 -22.43
C SER A 339 -0.83 -9.67 -23.73
N PRO A 340 0.22 -10.09 -24.45
CA PRO A 340 0.66 -9.43 -25.70
C PRO A 340 -0.43 -9.36 -26.79
N ASP A 341 -1.38 -10.31 -26.80
CA ASP A 341 -2.52 -10.31 -27.72
C ASP A 341 -3.70 -9.43 -27.27
N GLY A 342 -3.60 -8.82 -26.06
CA GLY A 342 -4.60 -7.93 -25.50
C GLY A 342 -5.89 -8.60 -25.02
N ARG A 343 -5.94 -9.93 -24.93
CA ARG A 343 -7.18 -10.68 -24.61
C ARG A 343 -7.32 -11.02 -23.12
N THR A 344 -6.21 -11.26 -22.45
CA THR A 344 -6.20 -11.68 -21.06
C THR A 344 -5.45 -10.68 -20.20
N MET A 345 -5.96 -10.39 -19.02
CA MET A 345 -5.31 -9.53 -18.05
C MET A 345 -5.18 -10.24 -16.72
N PHE A 346 -4.04 -10.07 -16.05
CA PHE A 346 -3.93 -10.49 -14.65
C PHE A 346 -4.59 -9.49 -13.72
N VAL A 347 -5.34 -10.04 -12.77
CA VAL A 347 -5.95 -9.28 -11.67
C VAL A 347 -5.67 -10.04 -10.38
N THR A 348 -5.23 -9.33 -9.37
CA THR A 348 -5.17 -9.87 -8.00
C THR A 348 -6.45 -9.52 -7.27
N ARG A 349 -6.95 -10.45 -6.46
CA ARG A 349 -8.08 -10.22 -5.56
C ARG A 349 -7.82 -10.88 -4.22
N SER A 350 -8.20 -10.20 -3.16
CA SER A 350 -8.13 -10.67 -1.77
C SER A 350 -9.42 -10.29 -1.04
N GLY A 351 -9.87 -11.10 -0.09
CA GLY A 351 -10.97 -10.82 0.83
C GLY A 351 -10.64 -11.35 2.22
N ALA A 352 -11.40 -10.99 3.25
CA ALA A 352 -11.14 -11.47 4.61
C ALA A 352 -11.12 -13.01 4.71
N ASP A 353 -11.92 -13.67 3.88
CA ASP A 353 -12.06 -15.11 3.79
C ASP A 353 -11.18 -15.77 2.69
N SER A 354 -10.33 -14.98 2.01
CA SER A 354 -9.51 -15.46 0.91
C SER A 354 -8.21 -14.67 0.80
N PRO A 355 -7.03 -15.30 0.93
CA PRO A 355 -5.76 -14.66 0.63
C PRO A 355 -5.72 -14.10 -0.78
N THR A 356 -4.68 -13.32 -1.06
CA THR A 356 -4.47 -12.76 -2.39
C THR A 356 -4.31 -13.88 -3.43
N MET A 357 -5.22 -13.89 -4.41
CA MET A 357 -5.22 -14.81 -5.52
C MET A 357 -4.95 -14.07 -6.83
N LEU A 358 -4.26 -14.73 -7.76
CA LEU A 358 -4.09 -14.28 -9.14
C LEU A 358 -5.19 -14.88 -10.02
N TYR A 359 -5.87 -14.01 -10.75
CA TYR A 359 -6.86 -14.38 -11.74
C TYR A 359 -6.39 -13.99 -13.14
N ALA A 360 -6.59 -14.89 -14.10
CA ALA A 360 -6.58 -14.56 -15.52
C ALA A 360 -7.98 -14.06 -15.89
N TYR A 361 -8.06 -12.81 -16.31
CA TYR A 361 -9.31 -12.15 -16.68
C TYR A 361 -9.45 -12.10 -18.20
N ASP A 362 -10.44 -12.78 -18.75
CA ASP A 362 -10.83 -12.70 -20.16
C ASP A 362 -11.57 -11.38 -20.39
N LEU A 363 -10.94 -10.46 -21.12
CA LEU A 363 -11.46 -9.11 -21.36
C LEU A 363 -12.66 -9.08 -22.32
N ALA A 364 -12.83 -10.10 -23.16
CA ALA A 364 -13.98 -10.20 -24.07
C ALA A 364 -15.17 -10.86 -23.39
N ALA A 365 -14.93 -11.95 -22.63
CA ALA A 365 -15.97 -12.67 -21.90
C ALA A 365 -16.38 -11.99 -20.59
N ASN A 366 -15.65 -10.97 -20.13
CA ASN A 366 -15.82 -10.29 -18.83
C ASN A 366 -15.85 -11.31 -17.66
N LYS A 367 -14.86 -12.20 -17.61
CA LYS A 367 -14.82 -13.33 -16.68
C LYS A 367 -13.43 -13.57 -16.13
N ALA A 368 -13.36 -13.75 -14.80
CA ALA A 368 -12.15 -14.17 -14.11
C ALA A 368 -12.10 -15.69 -13.90
N VAL A 369 -10.90 -16.27 -14.06
CA VAL A 369 -10.61 -17.65 -13.64
C VAL A 369 -9.33 -17.64 -12.81
N PRO A 370 -9.20 -18.44 -11.73
CA PRO A 370 -7.95 -18.54 -10.98
C PRO A 370 -6.80 -18.95 -11.90
N ALA A 371 -5.74 -18.13 -11.94
CA ALA A 371 -4.56 -18.40 -12.77
C ALA A 371 -3.55 -19.28 -12.05
N VAL A 372 -3.42 -19.12 -10.73
CA VAL A 372 -2.53 -19.92 -9.90
C VAL A 372 -3.33 -20.46 -8.72
N PRO A 373 -3.38 -21.77 -8.52
CA PRO A 373 -3.93 -22.34 -7.31
C PRO A 373 -2.96 -22.10 -6.14
N LEU A 374 -3.00 -20.92 -5.57
CA LEU A 374 -2.30 -20.61 -4.32
C LEU A 374 -3.08 -21.26 -3.18
N ALA A 375 -3.16 -22.61 -3.23
CA ALA A 375 -4.00 -23.39 -2.35
C ALA A 375 -3.61 -23.18 -0.89
N MET A 376 -4.60 -22.85 -0.13
CA MET A 376 -4.53 -22.77 1.32
C MET A 376 -4.98 -24.13 1.88
N ALA A 377 -4.06 -25.06 2.02
CA ALA A 377 -4.35 -26.48 2.25
C ALA A 377 -5.43 -26.75 3.32
N SER A 378 -5.46 -26.00 4.43
CA SER A 378 -6.46 -26.15 5.49
C SER A 378 -7.37 -24.94 5.66
N LEU A 379 -7.08 -23.81 4.97
CA LEU A 379 -7.87 -22.58 5.05
C LEU A 379 -8.93 -22.62 3.95
N THR A 380 -10.16 -22.86 4.31
CA THR A 380 -11.29 -22.79 3.37
C THR A 380 -12.08 -21.51 3.63
N PRO A 381 -12.61 -20.83 2.60
CA PRO A 381 -13.43 -19.63 2.79
C PRO A 381 -14.59 -19.86 3.78
N ALA A 382 -15.14 -21.07 3.84
CA ALA A 382 -16.23 -21.42 4.75
C ALA A 382 -15.83 -21.41 6.24
N THR A 383 -14.53 -21.53 6.56
CA THR A 383 -14.03 -21.54 7.95
C THR A 383 -13.41 -20.23 8.38
N LEU A 384 -13.29 -19.26 7.46
CA LEU A 384 -12.70 -17.95 7.72
C LEU A 384 -13.77 -16.88 7.97
N PRO A 385 -13.64 -16.06 9.03
CA PRO A 385 -14.58 -14.97 9.30
C PRO A 385 -14.53 -13.91 8.19
N LYS A 386 -15.71 -13.42 7.79
CA LYS A 386 -15.83 -12.29 6.87
C LYS A 386 -15.70 -10.97 7.61
N SER A 387 -15.26 -9.94 6.90
CA SER A 387 -15.19 -8.58 7.40
C SER A 387 -16.53 -7.84 7.23
N GLN A 388 -16.73 -6.84 8.07
CA GLN A 388 -17.81 -5.86 7.99
C GLN A 388 -17.15 -4.47 7.95
N ILE A 389 -17.52 -3.62 6.98
CA ILE A 389 -17.11 -2.22 6.96
C ILE A 389 -18.07 -1.45 7.82
N VAL A 390 -17.55 -0.66 8.75
CA VAL A 390 -18.33 0.14 9.70
C VAL A 390 -17.86 1.58 9.70
N THR A 391 -18.75 2.50 10.09
CA THR A 391 -18.43 3.91 10.30
C THR A 391 -18.86 4.32 11.70
N TYR A 392 -17.95 4.91 12.47
CA TYR A 392 -18.25 5.46 13.80
C TYR A 392 -17.82 6.92 13.90
N LYS A 393 -18.38 7.62 14.89
CA LYS A 393 -17.98 9.00 15.21
C LYS A 393 -16.81 9.02 16.16
N SER A 394 -15.81 9.82 15.85
CA SER A 394 -14.73 10.16 16.76
C SER A 394 -15.17 11.21 17.78
N PHE A 395 -14.25 11.61 18.66
CA PHE A 395 -14.45 12.56 19.76
C PHE A 395 -15.02 13.93 19.33
N ASP A 396 -14.74 14.35 18.10
CA ASP A 396 -15.16 15.62 17.51
C ASP A 396 -16.29 15.49 16.48
N GLY A 397 -16.84 14.28 16.33
CA GLY A 397 -17.88 13.97 15.37
C GLY A 397 -17.37 13.55 14.00
N THR A 398 -16.06 13.58 13.76
CA THR A 398 -15.45 13.08 12.51
C THR A 398 -15.83 11.62 12.27
N LEU A 399 -16.25 11.32 11.04
CA LEU A 399 -16.62 9.96 10.65
C LEU A 399 -15.37 9.14 10.34
N ILE A 400 -15.17 8.06 11.08
CA ILE A 400 -14.05 7.13 10.93
C ILE A 400 -14.58 5.81 10.37
N SER A 401 -14.05 5.37 9.25
CA SER A 401 -14.32 4.05 8.71
C SER A 401 -13.39 3.01 9.32
N ALA A 402 -13.86 1.77 9.45
CA ALA A 402 -13.05 0.66 9.93
C ALA A 402 -13.48 -0.67 9.33
N VAL A 403 -12.52 -1.59 9.25
CA VAL A 403 -12.77 -2.99 8.92
C VAL A 403 -12.90 -3.78 10.22
N VAL A 404 -14.04 -4.40 10.45
CA VAL A 404 -14.29 -5.27 11.61
C VAL A 404 -14.32 -6.72 11.17
N THR A 405 -13.53 -7.57 11.80
CA THR A 405 -13.59 -9.03 11.64
C THR A 405 -14.19 -9.65 12.88
N MET A 406 -15.40 -10.22 12.71
CA MET A 406 -16.15 -10.85 13.77
C MET A 406 -15.89 -12.36 13.80
N PRO A 407 -15.47 -12.93 14.94
CA PRO A 407 -15.44 -14.38 15.11
C PRO A 407 -16.81 -15.01 14.88
N PHE A 408 -16.82 -16.30 14.54
CA PHE A 408 -18.04 -17.09 14.52
C PHE A 408 -18.51 -17.43 15.95
N ASN A 409 -19.80 -17.62 16.13
CA ASN A 409 -20.43 -18.19 17.34
C ASN A 409 -20.21 -17.40 18.64
N LEU A 410 -19.88 -16.09 18.58
CA LEU A 410 -19.75 -15.29 19.79
C LEU A 410 -21.08 -15.06 20.48
N LYS A 411 -21.05 -15.10 21.81
CA LYS A 411 -22.17 -14.63 22.63
C LYS A 411 -22.11 -13.11 22.77
N ARG A 412 -23.26 -12.46 22.67
CA ARG A 412 -23.40 -11.02 22.92
C ARG A 412 -23.68 -10.78 24.41
N ASP A 413 -22.69 -11.02 25.26
CA ASP A 413 -22.77 -10.89 26.70
C ASP A 413 -21.69 -10.00 27.32
N GLY A 414 -20.94 -9.30 26.47
CA GLY A 414 -19.87 -8.41 26.89
C GLY A 414 -18.64 -9.11 27.47
N SER A 415 -18.42 -10.40 27.19
CA SER A 415 -17.32 -11.16 27.78
C SER A 415 -16.10 -11.39 26.88
N ASN A 416 -16.25 -11.14 25.55
CA ASN A 416 -15.24 -11.51 24.58
C ASN A 416 -14.07 -10.51 24.55
N PRO A 417 -12.84 -10.98 24.29
CA PRO A 417 -11.68 -10.11 24.07
C PRO A 417 -11.71 -9.45 22.68
N ALA A 418 -10.99 -8.33 22.55
CA ALA A 418 -10.86 -7.63 21.27
C ALA A 418 -9.46 -7.09 21.04
N ILE A 419 -9.14 -6.85 19.77
CA ILE A 419 -7.90 -6.21 19.32
C ILE A 419 -8.24 -4.99 18.46
N VAL A 420 -7.69 -3.85 18.80
CA VAL A 420 -7.61 -2.67 17.94
C VAL A 420 -6.30 -2.75 17.16
N LEU A 421 -6.38 -2.74 15.85
CA LEU A 421 -5.25 -2.97 14.93
C LEU A 421 -5.07 -1.77 13.99
N PRO A 422 -4.44 -0.65 14.44
CA PRO A 422 -4.15 0.49 13.59
C PRO A 422 -3.10 0.14 12.54
N HIS A 423 -3.30 0.64 11.31
CA HIS A 423 -2.38 0.42 10.19
C HIS A 423 -1.12 1.30 10.26
N GLY A 424 -0.11 0.93 9.49
CA GLY A 424 1.10 1.74 9.27
C GLY A 424 0.86 2.91 8.31
N GLY A 425 1.87 3.73 8.12
CA GLY A 425 1.83 4.89 7.21
C GLY A 425 2.36 6.16 7.87
N PRO A 426 1.53 7.19 8.23
CA PRO A 426 0.07 7.22 8.32
C PRO A 426 -0.68 7.19 7.00
N THR A 427 -0.08 7.60 5.89
CA THR A 427 -0.66 7.59 4.54
C THR A 427 -0.86 6.14 4.06
N GLY A 428 -1.92 5.50 4.53
CA GLY A 428 -2.33 4.13 4.25
C GLY A 428 -3.81 3.93 4.52
N GLN A 429 -4.31 2.72 4.32
CA GLN A 429 -5.71 2.37 4.56
C GLN A 429 -5.84 0.90 4.94
N SER A 430 -6.60 0.60 5.99
CA SER A 430 -7.11 -0.74 6.25
C SER A 430 -8.21 -1.05 5.24
N GLN A 431 -8.04 -2.13 4.48
CA GLN A 431 -8.95 -2.53 3.42
C GLN A 431 -9.54 -3.92 3.68
N ASP A 432 -10.68 -4.22 3.03
CA ASP A 432 -11.32 -5.54 3.05
C ASP A 432 -10.50 -6.55 2.26
N GLY A 433 -9.41 -6.99 2.86
CA GLY A 433 -8.49 -7.99 2.32
C GLY A 433 -8.11 -9.02 3.37
N PHE A 434 -7.42 -10.07 2.96
CA PHE A 434 -6.91 -11.07 3.88
C PHE A 434 -5.82 -10.48 4.79
N SER A 435 -6.07 -10.57 6.08
CA SER A 435 -5.10 -10.20 7.11
C SER A 435 -4.76 -11.42 7.95
N ARG A 436 -3.49 -11.88 7.91
CA ARG A 436 -3.02 -13.01 8.73
C ARG A 436 -3.32 -12.80 10.21
N PHE A 437 -3.17 -11.57 10.71
CA PHE A 437 -3.43 -11.24 12.11
C PHE A 437 -4.92 -11.19 12.43
N ALA A 438 -5.73 -10.50 11.63
CA ALA A 438 -7.17 -10.46 11.86
C ALA A 438 -7.77 -11.87 11.82
N THR A 439 -7.32 -12.72 10.87
CA THR A 439 -7.71 -14.12 10.78
C THR A 439 -7.26 -14.93 12.00
N ALA A 440 -5.99 -14.79 12.42
CA ALA A 440 -5.46 -15.51 13.58
C ALA A 440 -6.21 -15.17 14.86
N PHE A 441 -6.47 -13.90 15.11
CA PHE A 441 -7.23 -13.42 16.25
C PHE A 441 -8.70 -13.86 16.17
N ALA A 442 -9.38 -13.61 15.04
CA ALA A 442 -10.81 -13.88 14.92
C ALA A 442 -11.13 -15.38 15.03
N THR A 443 -10.30 -16.26 14.45
CA THR A 443 -10.50 -17.72 14.62
C THR A 443 -10.25 -18.21 16.05
N ARG A 444 -9.72 -17.36 16.93
CA ARG A 444 -9.49 -17.60 18.37
C ARG A 444 -10.44 -16.83 19.28
N GLY A 445 -11.49 -16.24 18.72
CA GLY A 445 -12.54 -15.58 19.49
C GLY A 445 -12.29 -14.10 19.80
N TYR A 446 -11.26 -13.47 19.25
CA TYR A 446 -11.06 -12.03 19.38
C TYR A 446 -11.87 -11.27 18.34
N VAL A 447 -12.62 -10.26 18.75
CA VAL A 447 -13.16 -9.27 17.82
C VAL A 447 -12.03 -8.35 17.39
N VAL A 448 -11.84 -8.17 16.07
CA VAL A 448 -10.75 -7.32 15.54
C VAL A 448 -11.35 -6.11 14.84
N ILE A 449 -10.87 -4.90 15.17
CA ILE A 449 -11.19 -3.67 14.45
C ILE A 449 -9.93 -3.00 13.91
N GLN A 450 -9.94 -2.64 12.64
CA GLN A 450 -8.85 -1.99 11.92
C GLN A 450 -9.33 -0.58 11.50
N PRO A 451 -9.11 0.46 12.32
CA PRO A 451 -9.60 1.80 12.05
C PRO A 451 -8.79 2.48 10.93
N ASN A 452 -9.49 3.26 10.10
CA ASN A 452 -8.93 4.23 9.18
C ASN A 452 -8.99 5.61 9.84
N PHE A 453 -8.07 5.86 10.77
CA PHE A 453 -7.98 7.11 11.53
C PHE A 453 -7.61 8.28 10.61
N ARG A 454 -7.83 9.53 11.05
CA ARG A 454 -7.38 10.71 10.29
C ARG A 454 -5.88 10.62 9.96
N GLY A 455 -5.51 10.96 8.74
CA GLY A 455 -4.20 10.65 8.15
C GLY A 455 -4.26 9.50 7.13
N SER A 456 -5.33 8.67 7.16
CA SER A 456 -5.52 7.58 6.19
C SER A 456 -5.87 8.08 4.80
N THR A 457 -5.47 7.32 3.77
CA THR A 457 -5.85 7.54 2.37
C THR A 457 -7.25 6.99 2.06
N GLY A 458 -7.83 7.38 0.92
CA GLY A 458 -9.12 6.88 0.46
C GLY A 458 -10.33 7.73 0.88
N TYR A 459 -10.08 8.84 1.58
CA TYR A 459 -11.12 9.72 2.14
C TYR A 459 -10.90 11.20 1.78
N GLY A 460 -10.09 11.46 0.76
CA GLY A 460 -9.73 12.78 0.30
C GLY A 460 -8.55 13.40 1.05
N LYS A 461 -7.91 14.36 0.37
CA LYS A 461 -6.72 15.05 0.86
C LYS A 461 -6.89 15.74 2.23
N PRO A 462 -8.01 16.44 2.51
CA PRO A 462 -8.21 17.04 3.83
C PRO A 462 -8.19 16.03 4.97
N PHE A 463 -8.70 14.81 4.77
CA PHE A 463 -8.67 13.75 5.76
C PHE A 463 -7.25 13.16 5.90
N GLN A 464 -6.55 12.97 4.78
CA GLN A 464 -5.18 12.50 4.76
C GLN A 464 -4.20 13.45 5.47
N GLU A 465 -4.39 14.76 5.36
CA GLU A 465 -3.54 15.77 5.99
C GLU A 465 -3.99 16.15 7.42
N ALA A 466 -5.11 15.61 7.90
CA ALA A 466 -5.73 16.02 9.16
C ALA A 466 -4.92 15.69 10.43
N ASN A 467 -3.89 14.85 10.32
CA ASN A 467 -2.97 14.55 11.43
C ASN A 467 -1.60 15.22 11.29
N PHE A 468 -1.35 16.02 10.24
CA PHE A 468 -0.09 16.73 10.09
C PHE A 468 0.14 17.67 11.28
N LYS A 469 1.35 17.62 11.85
CA LYS A 469 1.76 18.31 13.07
C LYS A 469 0.95 17.96 14.34
N ASP A 470 0.10 16.90 14.27
CA ASP A 470 -0.71 16.40 15.39
C ASP A 470 -0.65 14.87 15.52
N LEU A 471 0.50 14.26 15.12
CA LEU A 471 0.68 12.80 15.21
C LEU A 471 0.52 12.32 16.65
N GLY A 472 -0.33 11.31 16.85
CA GLY A 472 -0.71 10.83 18.19
C GLY A 472 -1.68 11.74 18.93
N GLY A 473 -2.29 12.71 18.25
CA GLY A 473 -3.32 13.60 18.78
C GLY A 473 -4.73 13.16 18.39
N GLY A 474 -5.25 13.72 17.29
CA GLY A 474 -6.58 13.37 16.77
C GLY A 474 -6.70 11.93 16.30
N ASP A 475 -5.68 11.43 15.62
CA ASP A 475 -5.59 10.04 15.12
C ASP A 475 -5.57 8.99 16.25
N LEU A 476 -4.92 9.28 17.39
CA LEU A 476 -5.01 8.44 18.58
C LEU A 476 -6.44 8.41 19.13
N LYS A 477 -7.12 9.55 19.20
CA LYS A 477 -8.50 9.62 19.68
C LYS A 477 -9.46 8.86 18.77
N ASP A 478 -9.23 8.91 17.45
CA ASP A 478 -9.96 8.09 16.48
C ASP A 478 -9.78 6.60 16.74
N THR A 479 -8.54 6.19 17.07
CA THR A 479 -8.17 4.80 17.39
C THR A 479 -8.79 4.35 18.72
N VAL A 480 -8.83 5.20 19.74
CA VAL A 480 -9.51 4.90 21.01
C VAL A 480 -11.03 4.81 20.82
N ALA A 481 -11.62 5.64 19.97
CA ALA A 481 -13.05 5.58 19.65
C ALA A 481 -13.43 4.23 19.00
N ALA A 482 -12.52 3.57 18.28
CA ALA A 482 -12.74 2.22 17.75
C ALA A 482 -13.00 1.19 18.86
N LYS A 483 -12.25 1.26 19.98
CA LYS A 483 -12.53 0.43 21.18
C LYS A 483 -13.92 0.69 21.70
N SER A 484 -14.29 1.96 21.86
CA SER A 484 -15.61 2.35 22.35
C SER A 484 -16.76 1.80 21.49
N PHE A 485 -16.58 1.83 20.15
CA PHE A 485 -17.53 1.24 19.21
C PHE A 485 -17.69 -0.27 19.41
N LEU A 486 -16.58 -1.00 19.59
CA LEU A 486 -16.63 -2.45 19.86
C LEU A 486 -17.33 -2.78 21.18
N VAL A 487 -17.05 -2.04 22.25
CA VAL A 487 -17.71 -2.23 23.57
C VAL A 487 -19.21 -1.98 23.45
N GLN A 488 -19.63 -0.92 22.76
CA GLN A 488 -21.04 -0.59 22.51
C GLN A 488 -21.79 -1.67 21.71
N SER A 489 -21.08 -2.51 20.95
CA SER A 489 -21.70 -3.65 20.25
C SER A 489 -22.30 -4.70 21.18
N GLY A 490 -21.94 -4.68 22.46
CA GLY A 490 -22.37 -5.65 23.46
C GLY A 490 -21.65 -7.00 23.39
N TYR A 491 -20.69 -7.17 22.50
CA TYR A 491 -19.87 -8.39 22.43
C TYR A 491 -18.63 -8.33 23.33
N VAL A 492 -18.01 -7.15 23.50
CA VAL A 492 -16.63 -6.97 23.96
C VAL A 492 -16.57 -6.52 25.41
N ASP A 493 -15.70 -7.18 26.21
CA ASP A 493 -15.33 -6.74 27.56
C ASP A 493 -14.34 -5.56 27.44
N ALA A 494 -14.72 -4.40 27.96
CA ALA A 494 -13.88 -3.19 27.95
C ALA A 494 -12.50 -3.39 28.62
N LYS A 495 -12.36 -4.37 29.52
CA LYS A 495 -11.12 -4.71 30.22
C LYS A 495 -10.26 -5.73 29.49
N LYS A 496 -10.76 -6.33 28.40
CA LYS A 496 -10.07 -7.34 27.58
C LYS A 496 -9.78 -6.84 26.18
N VAL A 497 -9.44 -5.57 26.05
CA VAL A 497 -9.07 -4.98 24.76
C VAL A 497 -7.57 -4.75 24.69
N GLY A 498 -6.93 -5.33 23.68
CA GLY A 498 -5.53 -5.11 23.33
C GLY A 498 -5.36 -4.18 22.15
N ILE A 499 -4.15 -3.65 21.98
CA ILE A 499 -3.77 -2.85 20.82
C ILE A 499 -2.51 -3.44 20.17
N PHE A 500 -2.52 -3.58 18.84
CA PHE A 500 -1.40 -4.11 18.06
C PHE A 500 -1.24 -3.35 16.76
N GLY A 501 -0.02 -2.95 16.43
CA GLY A 501 0.29 -2.37 15.12
C GLY A 501 1.76 -2.42 14.77
N GLY A 502 2.06 -2.23 13.48
CA GLY A 502 3.41 -2.12 12.93
C GLY A 502 3.69 -0.73 12.37
N SER A 503 4.95 -0.28 12.39
CA SER A 503 5.38 1.02 11.84
C SER A 503 4.61 2.17 12.52
N TYR A 504 3.91 3.00 11.76
CA TYR A 504 3.02 4.00 12.34
C TYR A 504 1.94 3.40 13.25
N GLY A 505 1.43 2.20 12.96
CA GLY A 505 0.54 1.45 13.86
C GLY A 505 1.25 1.05 15.16
N GLY A 506 2.55 0.76 15.13
CA GLY A 506 3.39 0.55 16.30
C GLY A 506 3.60 1.84 17.10
N PHE A 507 3.84 2.95 16.42
CA PHE A 507 3.81 4.28 17.02
C PHE A 507 2.47 4.56 17.72
N MET A 508 1.35 4.30 17.04
CA MET A 508 0.01 4.46 17.60
C MET A 508 -0.20 3.59 18.84
N THR A 509 0.30 2.35 18.82
CA THR A 509 0.30 1.44 19.98
C THR A 509 1.06 2.04 21.16
N LEU A 510 2.26 2.59 20.93
CA LEU A 510 3.06 3.25 21.97
C LEU A 510 2.40 4.53 22.48
N MET A 511 1.82 5.36 21.60
CA MET A 511 1.04 6.52 22.00
C MET A 511 -0.16 6.13 22.87
N ALA A 512 -0.89 5.07 22.50
CA ALA A 512 -2.05 4.60 23.24
C ALA A 512 -1.69 4.19 24.68
N ILE A 513 -0.67 3.34 24.87
CA ILE A 513 -0.29 2.90 26.23
C ILE A 513 0.37 4.01 27.06
N GLY A 514 0.96 5.04 26.43
CA GLY A 514 1.58 6.17 27.11
C GLY A 514 0.58 7.28 27.45
N ARG A 515 -0.22 7.71 26.47
CA ARG A 515 -1.10 8.88 26.57
C ARG A 515 -2.50 8.54 27.10
N THR A 516 -2.95 7.28 26.88
CA THR A 516 -4.24 6.76 27.37
C THR A 516 -4.04 5.44 28.12
N PRO A 517 -3.30 5.44 29.26
CA PRO A 517 -2.73 4.25 29.90
C PRO A 517 -3.76 3.28 30.46
N ASP A 518 -5.02 3.68 30.59
CA ASP A 518 -6.13 2.87 31.12
C ASP A 518 -7.01 2.25 30.01
N GLU A 519 -6.73 2.55 28.75
CA GLU A 519 -7.59 2.09 27.65
C GLU A 519 -7.30 0.66 27.20
N PHE A 520 -6.05 0.23 27.23
CA PHE A 520 -5.68 -1.08 26.69
C PHE A 520 -5.00 -1.95 27.74
N ALA A 521 -5.44 -3.20 27.85
CA ALA A 521 -4.97 -4.15 28.84
C ALA A 521 -3.64 -4.80 28.47
N ALA A 522 -3.31 -4.90 27.20
CA ALA A 522 -2.04 -5.41 26.67
C ALA A 522 -1.70 -4.76 25.33
N ALA A 523 -0.42 -4.73 24.99
CA ALA A 523 0.06 -4.12 23.77
C ALA A 523 1.14 -4.97 23.08
N VAL A 524 1.10 -4.98 21.75
CA VAL A 524 2.20 -5.49 20.91
C VAL A 524 2.51 -4.44 19.86
N GLN A 525 3.78 -4.10 19.72
CA GLN A 525 4.21 -3.22 18.64
C GLN A 525 5.30 -3.88 17.80
N TRP A 526 5.25 -3.68 16.50
CA TRP A 526 6.30 -4.07 15.58
C TRP A 526 6.94 -2.83 15.00
N TYR A 527 8.26 -2.71 15.13
CA TYR A 527 9.08 -1.61 14.59
C TYR A 527 8.38 -0.23 14.69
N GLY A 528 7.82 0.10 15.86
CA GLY A 528 7.15 1.38 16.11
C GLY A 528 8.10 2.48 16.54
N ILE A 529 7.69 3.72 16.32
CA ILE A 529 8.47 4.91 16.66
C ILE A 529 8.18 5.33 18.09
N ILE A 530 9.20 5.41 18.95
CA ILE A 530 9.12 5.91 20.32
C ILE A 530 9.51 7.39 20.42
N ASN A 531 10.41 7.84 19.55
CA ASN A 531 11.02 9.16 19.63
C ASN A 531 11.29 9.73 18.23
N TRP A 532 10.49 10.69 17.79
CA TRP A 532 10.61 11.27 16.46
C TRP A 532 11.91 12.04 16.24
N ARG A 533 12.60 12.51 17.31
CA ARG A 533 13.90 13.18 17.18
C ARG A 533 15.01 12.19 16.83
N THR A 534 15.11 11.08 17.58
CA THR A 534 16.10 10.03 17.29
C THR A 534 15.74 9.32 15.98
N MET A 535 14.46 9.16 15.67
CA MET A 535 13.97 8.69 14.37
C MET A 535 14.50 9.58 13.24
N TYR A 536 14.31 10.92 13.30
CA TYR A 536 14.79 11.86 12.29
C TYR A 536 16.31 11.79 12.08
N ARG A 537 17.07 11.64 13.17
CA ARG A 537 18.54 11.53 13.12
C ARG A 537 19.01 10.26 12.38
N ASP A 538 18.37 9.12 12.66
CA ASP A 538 18.91 7.78 12.38
C ASP A 538 18.31 7.10 11.14
N GLN A 539 17.21 7.60 10.60
CA GLN A 539 16.54 7.03 9.42
C GLN A 539 17.19 7.45 8.09
N ASP A 540 16.77 6.79 7.01
CA ASP A 540 17.16 7.11 5.62
C ASP A 540 16.75 8.54 5.21
N GLU A 541 17.50 9.18 4.30
CA GLU A 541 17.27 10.58 3.88
C GLU A 541 15.90 10.79 3.19
N LEU A 542 15.39 9.80 2.44
CA LEU A 542 14.06 9.85 1.86
C LEU A 542 12.99 9.95 2.94
N LEU A 543 13.13 9.17 3.99
CA LEU A 543 12.18 9.14 5.11
C LEU A 543 12.30 10.39 5.99
N LYS A 544 13.49 11.00 6.08
CA LYS A 544 13.63 12.33 6.69
C LYS A 544 12.83 13.38 5.93
N ALA A 545 12.84 13.31 4.59
CA ALA A 545 12.03 14.22 3.77
C ALA A 545 10.52 14.00 4.03
N TYR A 546 10.07 12.73 4.10
CA TYR A 546 8.70 12.41 4.46
C TYR A 546 8.33 12.90 5.87
N GLN A 547 9.19 12.69 6.85
CA GLN A 547 8.97 13.16 8.22
C GLN A 547 8.87 14.69 8.30
N ARG A 548 9.65 15.43 7.49
CA ARG A 548 9.54 16.90 7.40
C ARG A 548 8.16 17.36 6.92
N THR A 549 7.53 16.65 6.00
CA THR A 549 6.17 17.01 5.57
C THR A 549 5.15 16.78 6.69
N LEU A 550 5.33 15.72 7.49
CA LEU A 550 4.42 15.40 8.61
C LEU A 550 4.58 16.34 9.81
N LEU A 551 5.82 16.72 10.19
CA LEU A 551 6.13 17.35 11.47
C LEU A 551 6.88 18.71 11.34
N GLY A 552 7.47 19.01 10.18
CA GLY A 552 8.51 20.02 10.03
C GLY A 552 9.88 19.47 10.41
N THR A 553 10.89 20.34 10.62
CA THR A 553 12.19 19.91 11.14
C THR A 553 12.19 19.90 12.67
N PRO A 554 13.05 19.11 13.34
CA PRO A 554 13.16 19.13 14.80
C PRO A 554 13.55 20.52 15.35
N GLU A 555 14.31 21.27 14.58
CA GLU A 555 14.79 22.63 14.92
C GLU A 555 13.67 23.67 14.84
N ASP A 556 12.85 23.63 13.76
CA ASP A 556 11.78 24.59 13.51
C ASP A 556 10.51 24.29 14.32
N SER A 557 10.30 23.03 14.68
CA SER A 557 9.06 22.55 15.32
C SER A 557 9.32 21.69 16.57
N PRO A 558 10.17 22.13 17.53
CA PRO A 558 10.60 21.31 18.66
C PRO A 558 9.43 20.81 19.53
N GLY A 559 8.42 21.65 19.76
CA GLY A 559 7.23 21.27 20.54
C GLY A 559 6.34 20.24 19.85
N VAL A 560 6.28 20.26 18.50
CA VAL A 560 5.55 19.24 17.72
C VAL A 560 6.23 17.88 17.87
N TYR A 561 7.56 17.83 17.79
CA TYR A 561 8.34 16.61 17.99
C TYR A 561 8.16 16.01 19.37
N ASP A 562 8.17 16.85 20.41
CA ASP A 562 7.98 16.40 21.79
C ASP A 562 6.55 15.89 22.03
N ALA A 563 5.54 16.59 21.51
CA ALA A 563 4.14 16.18 21.61
C ALA A 563 3.83 14.91 20.79
N ALA A 564 4.46 14.73 19.63
CA ALA A 564 4.31 13.56 18.79
C ALA A 564 5.09 12.33 19.31
N SER A 565 6.11 12.51 20.17
CA SER A 565 6.94 11.37 20.63
C SER A 565 6.26 10.62 21.79
N PRO A 566 5.95 9.32 21.65
CA PRO A 566 5.42 8.50 22.74
C PRO A 566 6.30 8.52 23.99
N LEU A 567 7.60 8.69 23.82
CA LEU A 567 8.58 8.85 24.89
C LEU A 567 8.12 9.85 25.98
N THR A 568 7.51 10.95 25.57
CA THR A 568 6.98 12.00 26.46
C THR A 568 5.96 11.45 27.47
N TYR A 569 5.21 10.43 27.10
CA TYR A 569 4.08 9.90 27.85
C TYR A 569 4.35 8.53 28.52
N MET A 570 5.46 7.87 28.18
CA MET A 570 5.75 6.48 28.62
C MET A 570 5.85 6.32 30.14
N LYS A 571 6.06 7.41 30.90
CA LYS A 571 6.01 7.35 32.37
C LYS A 571 4.65 6.91 32.90
N ALA A 572 3.58 7.14 32.16
CA ALA A 572 2.22 6.72 32.53
C ALA A 572 1.87 5.28 32.10
N ALA A 573 2.62 4.66 31.20
CA ALA A 573 2.33 3.35 30.65
C ALA A 573 2.15 2.27 31.75
N LYS A 574 1.09 1.45 31.61
CA LYS A 574 0.74 0.36 32.54
C LYS A 574 0.68 -0.99 31.85
N ALA A 575 0.23 -1.02 30.60
CA ALA A 575 0.03 -2.25 29.84
C ALA A 575 1.35 -3.01 29.63
N PRO A 576 1.36 -4.34 29.74
CA PRO A 576 2.49 -5.17 29.31
C PRO A 576 2.72 -4.98 27.81
N LEU A 577 3.98 -4.85 27.40
CA LEU A 577 4.38 -4.56 26.03
C LEU A 577 5.30 -5.64 25.47
N LEU A 578 4.95 -6.19 24.31
CA LEU A 578 5.87 -6.95 23.44
C LEU A 578 6.30 -6.06 22.27
N THR A 579 7.60 -5.99 22.03
CA THR A 579 8.21 -5.31 20.88
C THR A 579 8.86 -6.34 19.97
N ILE A 580 8.64 -6.26 18.66
CA ILE A 580 9.32 -7.10 17.67
C ILE A 580 9.94 -6.21 16.58
N GLN A 581 11.23 -6.43 16.26
CA GLN A 581 12.03 -5.52 15.45
C GLN A 581 12.96 -6.30 14.51
N GLY A 582 13.05 -5.88 13.24
CA GLY A 582 14.13 -6.30 12.34
C GLY A 582 15.43 -5.54 12.64
N GLU A 583 16.58 -6.23 12.64
CA GLU A 583 17.86 -5.58 12.97
C GLU A 583 18.35 -4.62 11.87
N ASN A 584 17.98 -4.87 10.61
CA ASN A 584 18.41 -4.10 9.45
C ASN A 584 17.36 -3.08 8.98
N ASP A 585 16.38 -2.77 9.84
CA ASP A 585 15.31 -1.84 9.51
C ASP A 585 15.85 -0.41 9.34
N ILE A 586 15.84 0.09 8.11
CA ILE A 586 16.27 1.45 7.75
C ILE A 586 15.15 2.48 7.85
N ARG A 587 13.89 2.02 7.89
CA ARG A 587 12.73 2.91 8.02
C ARG A 587 12.49 3.32 9.45
N VAL A 588 12.50 2.34 10.38
CA VAL A 588 12.40 2.54 11.82
C VAL A 588 13.61 1.89 12.47
N PRO A 589 14.71 2.61 12.67
CA PRO A 589 15.95 2.07 13.19
C PRO A 589 15.77 1.34 14.51
N ARG A 590 16.49 0.22 14.70
CA ARG A 590 16.37 -0.65 15.89
C ARG A 590 16.54 0.10 17.23
N GLY A 591 17.19 1.24 17.21
CA GLY A 591 17.34 2.12 18.38
C GLY A 591 16.00 2.54 19.00
N GLN A 592 14.93 2.64 18.19
CA GLN A 592 13.59 2.94 18.67
C GLN A 592 13.06 1.82 19.59
N ALA A 593 13.26 0.56 19.21
CA ALA A 593 12.87 -0.60 20.02
C ALA A 593 13.72 -0.71 21.30
N GLN A 594 15.00 -0.41 21.23
CA GLN A 594 15.90 -0.41 22.40
C GLN A 594 15.50 0.68 23.40
N GLU A 595 15.22 1.90 22.91
CA GLU A 595 14.86 3.03 23.77
C GLU A 595 13.57 2.77 24.57
N VAL A 596 12.54 2.21 23.95
CA VAL A 596 11.30 1.85 24.67
C VAL A 596 11.52 0.70 25.66
N HIS A 597 12.32 -0.32 25.28
CA HIS A 597 12.65 -1.43 26.17
C HIS A 597 13.31 -0.96 27.47
N ASP A 598 14.40 -0.19 27.32
CA ASP A 598 15.19 0.29 28.46
C ASP A 598 14.37 1.19 29.39
N LEU A 599 13.57 2.08 28.82
CA LEU A 599 12.69 2.96 29.57
C LEU A 599 11.66 2.20 30.41
N LEU A 600 10.94 1.27 29.81
CA LEU A 600 9.89 0.52 30.48
C LEU A 600 10.46 -0.49 31.49
N LYS A 601 11.60 -1.11 31.18
CA LYS A 601 12.30 -2.01 32.10
C LYS A 601 12.82 -1.28 33.33
N ALA A 602 13.41 -0.12 33.15
CA ALA A 602 13.88 0.73 34.26
C ALA A 602 12.73 1.17 35.17
N LYS A 603 11.53 1.30 34.63
CA LYS A 603 10.30 1.60 35.39
C LYS A 603 9.71 0.39 36.11
N GLY A 604 10.15 -0.84 35.80
CA GLY A 604 9.60 -2.09 36.34
C GLY A 604 8.34 -2.60 35.61
N ASN A 605 8.04 -2.08 34.43
CA ASN A 605 6.96 -2.58 33.59
C ASN A 605 7.32 -3.95 32.99
N VAL A 606 6.28 -4.74 32.70
CA VAL A 606 6.44 -5.95 31.89
C VAL A 606 6.72 -5.57 30.45
N VAL A 607 7.94 -5.81 29.99
CA VAL A 607 8.38 -5.53 28.62
C VAL A 607 9.25 -6.66 28.10
N GLU A 608 8.97 -7.10 26.88
CA GLU A 608 9.77 -8.07 26.13
C GLU A 608 10.11 -7.48 24.76
N THR A 609 11.35 -7.71 24.28
CA THR A 609 11.77 -7.25 22.97
C THR A 609 12.47 -8.35 22.23
N ILE A 610 12.06 -8.62 21.00
CA ILE A 610 12.58 -9.64 20.10
C ILE A 610 13.20 -8.94 18.88
N TYR A 611 14.42 -9.33 18.54
CA TYR A 611 15.10 -8.87 17.34
C TYR A 611 15.29 -10.04 16.36
N TYR A 612 15.04 -9.77 15.08
CA TYR A 612 15.28 -10.73 14.01
C TYR A 612 16.47 -10.29 13.15
N PRO A 613 17.61 -11.03 13.22
CA PRO A 613 18.78 -10.76 12.39
C PRO A 613 18.48 -10.96 10.90
N GLY A 614 19.01 -10.03 10.06
CA GLY A 614 18.84 -10.08 8.61
C GLY A 614 17.41 -9.85 8.15
N GLU A 615 16.60 -9.13 8.95
CA GLU A 615 15.27 -8.65 8.59
C GLU A 615 15.23 -7.12 8.64
N GLY A 616 14.49 -6.52 7.70
CA GLY A 616 14.27 -5.09 7.60
C GLY A 616 12.92 -4.66 8.16
N HIS A 617 12.27 -3.69 7.48
CA HIS A 617 10.94 -3.18 7.83
C HIS A 617 9.84 -4.12 7.37
N GLY A 618 9.55 -5.14 8.16
CA GLY A 618 8.75 -6.32 7.81
C GLY A 618 9.61 -7.57 7.71
N PHE A 619 9.01 -8.72 8.01
CA PHE A 619 9.77 -9.98 8.03
C PHE A 619 9.53 -10.75 6.74
N GLN A 620 10.62 -11.07 6.04
CA GLN A 620 10.59 -11.76 4.76
C GLN A 620 10.77 -13.28 4.91
N LYS A 621 11.50 -13.70 5.97
CA LYS A 621 11.77 -15.12 6.23
C LYS A 621 10.58 -15.77 6.91
N ARG A 622 10.10 -16.88 6.35
CA ARG A 622 8.88 -17.57 6.85
C ARG A 622 8.98 -17.93 8.33
N GLU A 623 10.13 -18.40 8.79
CA GLU A 623 10.37 -18.74 10.19
C GLU A 623 10.15 -17.54 11.11
N ASN A 624 10.61 -16.35 10.72
CA ASN A 624 10.41 -15.11 11.48
C ASN A 624 8.96 -14.62 11.41
N GLN A 625 8.29 -14.80 10.26
CA GLN A 625 6.87 -14.51 10.12
C GLN A 625 6.01 -15.40 11.03
N LEU A 626 6.34 -16.69 11.12
CA LEU A 626 5.65 -17.65 11.99
C LEU A 626 5.92 -17.37 13.47
N ASP A 627 7.18 -17.14 13.84
CA ASP A 627 7.56 -16.86 15.24
C ASP A 627 6.92 -15.55 15.71
N SER A 628 6.97 -14.49 14.91
CA SER A 628 6.35 -13.21 15.26
C SER A 628 4.82 -13.30 15.39
N LEU A 629 4.16 -14.08 14.53
CA LEU A 629 2.73 -14.35 14.64
C LEU A 629 2.40 -15.09 15.95
N ARG A 630 3.13 -16.18 16.26
CA ARG A 630 2.92 -16.97 17.49
C ARG A 630 3.15 -16.15 18.74
N ARG A 631 4.23 -15.35 18.80
CA ARG A 631 4.51 -14.47 19.94
C ARG A 631 3.43 -13.42 20.13
N THR A 632 2.98 -12.80 19.02
CA THR A 632 1.92 -11.78 19.07
C THR A 632 0.61 -12.37 19.61
N ILE A 633 0.18 -13.53 19.12
CA ILE A 633 -1.05 -14.19 19.59
C ILE A 633 -0.88 -14.64 21.04
N GLY A 634 0.21 -15.34 21.39
CA GLY A 634 0.47 -15.82 22.74
C GLY A 634 0.55 -14.71 23.79
N TRP A 635 1.06 -13.51 23.41
CA TRP A 635 1.06 -12.35 24.29
C TRP A 635 -0.35 -11.94 24.69
N PHE A 636 -1.25 -11.84 23.72
CA PHE A 636 -2.64 -11.47 24.01
C PHE A 636 -3.42 -12.60 24.69
N ASP A 637 -3.19 -13.87 24.34
CA ASP A 637 -3.83 -14.99 25.05
C ASP A 637 -3.47 -14.96 26.54
N LYS A 638 -2.18 -14.73 26.87
CA LYS A 638 -1.71 -14.60 28.25
C LYS A 638 -2.37 -13.44 29.01
N TYR A 639 -2.43 -12.24 28.44
CA TYR A 639 -2.84 -11.05 29.17
C TYR A 639 -4.32 -10.70 29.06
N LEU A 640 -5.04 -11.19 28.05
CA LEU A 640 -6.46 -10.91 27.85
C LEU A 640 -7.37 -12.10 28.21
N LYS A 641 -6.84 -13.34 28.15
CA LYS A 641 -7.61 -14.54 28.48
C LYS A 641 -7.08 -15.29 29.72
N GLY A 642 -5.81 -15.08 30.10
CA GLY A 642 -5.17 -15.79 31.20
C GLY A 642 -4.69 -17.20 30.79
N GLU A 643 -4.40 -17.43 29.54
CA GLU A 643 -3.97 -18.72 28.93
C GLU A 643 -2.45 -18.82 28.77
#